data_53649a091246fe17702ab961ec232e0a
#
_entry.id   53649a091246fe17702ab961ec232e0a
#
_cell.length_a   1.000
_cell.length_b   1.000
_cell.length_c   1.000
_cell.angle_alpha   90.00
_cell.angle_beta   90.00
_cell.angle_gamma   90.00
#
_symmetry.space_group_name_H-M   'P 1'
#
loop_
_entity.id
_entity.type
_entity.pdbx_description
1 polymer ?
#
loop_
_entity_poly.entity_id
_entity_poly.type
_entity_poly.pdbx_seq_one_letter_code
_entity_poly.pdbx_strand_id
1 'polypeptide(L)'
;MASPQFVGRTAELARLEGLTRDAAGGEPGFALIGGESGVGKSRLMDEFGARTRAAGVRVITGDCVDLGDAELPYAPLVAALRGITGEELAEILPRGARDLAPLLPQLDGEDAGLVPSSLAQGRLFELLLSLLGGLGAERPLVLVVEDAHWADPSTRDFLSFLIRNRRQERLVVAVTYRTDELHRRHPLRAFLAEADRTRAVSRLTLERFTRDELAEQLTGILGHPPAPQLVDELFGRGEGNPFFTEELVAAGGDRGDDRLPEDIRDALMVRIEALSPDAQAVLRVAAVAGARVRHSLLDAAAPLDRDTLIGGLREAVAHHVLVQEHDDDVYRFRHALLREALVDDLLPGERGPLHAAVGRALAADPSLSASGRSVAAELAAHWSAAHNLPAAFAASARAGAEAERMAAFAEANAHFERAAELWDAISAEARAGSPDRVELLRRAAETAHLAGDADRAVALGRSALGLVDETSDPLVAAALHERIGRYLWICGQQRDAIDELGLAVAVMPEQAPAADRARVLGAEGHLLTLLGRGGEARGRCERALELARQGGAKLEECRISTSLGAALRMTGDSEGAIATLERSRQLAEELGDPEEMMRAYINLAEVLDQSGRLSDAVEVSRAGVATARREGVPSVLPMVIGELAGRLVRQGGWAEADVILPEAIAPTASWSVGRANALSVLAQLQALRGDAAGADRSLREVDRAMRDAVGSMWTAPTATARAEAAFWDGRPAAAREVVAAELGRREEIDDSAVTYLAPLIAVGTRAEAELAAQARATGETEALRHAVCRAAEIRDAGRALVAADPQPEAALLVELATVEAARADAAASAEDWTALAERWEHHGAAFQVAYCRLRAAELVLAGGGPRGEVPVMLAAAHTIAGRLGAEPLRRAIADLARRARIPLEAPADAADTPNDGAGANGAGAEPSAADRVGLTARELDVLRLMAGGATNREIAAHLYISPKTVTVHVTRILAKLDARTRVEAAGVAQRLGLLPTEPDRP
;
A
#
# COMPACT_ATOMS: atom_id res chain seq x y z
N MET A 1 -9.45 18.90 -42.07
CA MET A 1 -8.18 18.26 -42.50
C MET A 1 -7.19 18.38 -41.32
N ALA A 2 -6.63 17.30 -40.77
CA ALA A 2 -5.63 17.41 -39.70
C ALA A 2 -4.31 17.92 -40.28
N SER A 3 -3.61 18.73 -39.46
CA SER A 3 -2.23 19.08 -39.78
C SER A 3 -1.36 17.81 -39.81
N PRO A 4 -0.60 17.58 -40.88
CA PRO A 4 0.35 16.43 -40.91
C PRO A 4 1.54 16.68 -39.99
N GLN A 5 1.79 17.90 -39.58
CA GLN A 5 2.89 18.29 -38.71
C GLN A 5 2.44 18.36 -37.24
N PHE A 6 3.31 17.91 -36.31
CA PHE A 6 3.15 18.11 -34.90
C PHE A 6 3.65 19.51 -34.53
N VAL A 7 2.77 20.35 -34.00
CA VAL A 7 3.04 21.78 -33.74
C VAL A 7 3.08 22.02 -32.23
N GLY A 8 4.03 22.84 -31.80
CA GLY A 8 4.20 23.19 -30.39
C GLY A 8 4.56 22.01 -29.49
N ARG A 9 4.25 22.14 -28.19
CA ARG A 9 4.36 21.05 -27.20
C ARG A 9 5.76 20.45 -26.99
N THR A 10 6.81 21.18 -27.40
CA THR A 10 8.19 20.69 -27.32
C THR A 10 8.63 20.45 -25.86
N ALA A 11 8.20 21.32 -24.94
CA ALA A 11 8.54 21.24 -23.53
C ALA A 11 7.84 20.05 -22.86
N GLU A 12 6.55 19.85 -23.16
CA GLU A 12 5.76 18.75 -22.63
C GLU A 12 6.30 17.40 -23.13
N LEU A 13 6.62 17.32 -24.43
CA LEU A 13 7.20 16.12 -25.03
C LEU A 13 8.58 15.80 -24.42
N ALA A 14 9.45 16.80 -24.30
CA ALA A 14 10.76 16.63 -23.69
C ALA A 14 10.66 16.17 -22.22
N ARG A 15 9.63 16.61 -21.49
CA ARG A 15 9.36 16.18 -20.11
C ARG A 15 8.97 14.70 -20.05
N LEU A 16 8.08 14.25 -20.94
CA LEU A 16 7.65 12.85 -21.05
C LEU A 16 8.81 11.94 -21.47
N GLU A 17 9.62 12.37 -22.46
CA GLU A 17 10.84 11.66 -22.86
C GLU A 17 11.87 11.61 -21.73
N GLY A 18 11.91 12.64 -20.86
CA GLY A 18 12.72 12.67 -19.63
C GLY A 18 12.30 11.55 -18.68
N LEU A 19 11.02 11.46 -18.35
CA LEU A 19 10.48 10.39 -17.48
C LEU A 19 10.79 9.00 -18.05
N THR A 20 10.74 8.83 -19.37
CA THR A 20 11.06 7.54 -20.01
C THR A 20 12.54 7.17 -19.85
N ARG A 21 13.44 8.15 -19.93
CA ARG A 21 14.87 7.94 -19.69
C ARG A 21 15.17 7.61 -18.22
N ASP A 22 14.49 8.28 -17.30
CA ASP A 22 14.62 8.03 -15.86
C ASP A 22 14.12 6.61 -15.53
N ALA A 23 12.98 6.19 -16.12
CA ALA A 23 12.44 4.85 -15.98
C ALA A 23 13.38 3.77 -16.54
N ALA A 24 14.09 4.04 -17.64
CA ALA A 24 15.12 3.13 -18.15
C ALA A 24 16.25 2.92 -17.15
N GLY A 25 16.52 3.92 -16.29
CA GLY A 25 17.44 3.84 -15.15
C GLY A 25 16.88 3.15 -13.90
N GLY A 26 15.60 2.75 -13.89
CA GLY A 26 14.92 2.14 -12.74
C GLY A 26 14.20 3.15 -11.84
N GLU A 27 13.98 4.39 -12.30
CA GLU A 27 13.18 5.39 -11.59
C GLU A 27 11.81 5.53 -12.27
N PRO A 28 10.75 4.86 -11.79
CA PRO A 28 9.45 4.85 -12.45
C PRO A 28 8.80 6.24 -12.47
N GLY A 29 8.22 6.61 -13.63
CA GLY A 29 7.59 7.90 -13.87
C GLY A 29 6.06 7.85 -13.82
N PHE A 30 5.43 8.97 -13.40
CA PHE A 30 3.98 9.16 -13.52
C PHE A 30 3.70 10.58 -14.03
N ALA A 31 2.94 10.68 -15.10
CA ALA A 31 2.55 11.96 -15.70
C ALA A 31 1.03 12.10 -15.76
N LEU A 32 0.53 13.25 -15.33
CA LEU A 32 -0.87 13.66 -15.46
C LEU A 32 -0.95 14.78 -16.49
N ILE A 33 -1.65 14.54 -17.59
CA ILE A 33 -1.76 15.47 -18.71
C ILE A 33 -3.19 16.02 -18.76
N GLY A 34 -3.36 17.22 -18.21
CA GLY A 34 -4.64 17.94 -18.19
C GLY A 34 -4.74 18.94 -19.34
N GLY A 35 -5.97 19.23 -19.78
CA GLY A 35 -6.26 20.25 -20.75
C GLY A 35 -7.69 20.19 -21.25
N GLU A 36 -8.16 21.25 -21.86
CA GLU A 36 -9.51 21.34 -22.41
C GLU A 36 -9.75 20.30 -23.51
N SER A 37 -11.01 20.05 -23.82
CA SER A 37 -11.38 19.20 -24.95
C SER A 37 -10.84 19.80 -26.27
N GLY A 38 -10.27 18.97 -27.14
CA GLY A 38 -9.71 19.40 -28.43
C GLY A 38 -8.35 20.11 -28.38
N VAL A 39 -7.73 20.30 -27.19
CA VAL A 39 -6.45 21.01 -27.04
C VAL A 39 -5.21 20.22 -27.54
N GLY A 40 -5.40 18.95 -27.93
CA GLY A 40 -4.36 18.10 -28.51
C GLY A 40 -3.71 17.08 -27.58
N LYS A 41 -4.37 16.66 -26.50
CA LYS A 41 -3.86 15.62 -25.57
C LYS A 41 -3.51 14.29 -26.26
N SER A 42 -4.46 13.72 -26.99
CA SER A 42 -4.24 12.46 -27.72
C SER A 42 -3.17 12.60 -28.80
N ARG A 43 -3.09 13.75 -29.49
CA ARG A 43 -2.03 14.03 -30.47
C ARG A 43 -0.64 14.03 -29.82
N LEU A 44 -0.52 14.61 -28.62
CA LEU A 44 0.71 14.56 -27.83
C LEU A 44 1.05 13.11 -27.45
N MET A 45 0.07 12.30 -27.04
CA MET A 45 0.30 10.89 -26.68
C MET A 45 0.69 10.05 -27.91
N ASP A 46 0.07 10.28 -29.08
CA ASP A 46 0.42 9.62 -30.33
C ASP A 46 1.88 9.91 -30.74
N GLU A 47 2.28 11.17 -30.72
CA GLU A 47 3.64 11.62 -31.05
C GLU A 47 4.66 11.09 -30.05
N PHE A 48 4.37 11.19 -28.74
CA PHE A 48 5.19 10.62 -27.68
C PHE A 48 5.33 9.11 -27.84
N GLY A 49 4.24 8.41 -28.07
CA GLY A 49 4.23 6.96 -28.29
C GLY A 49 5.04 6.57 -29.54
N ALA A 50 4.92 7.29 -30.64
CA ALA A 50 5.67 7.03 -31.87
C ALA A 50 7.19 7.18 -31.64
N ARG A 51 7.63 8.28 -31.04
CA ARG A 51 9.05 8.53 -30.72
C ARG A 51 9.60 7.50 -29.73
N THR A 52 8.82 7.19 -28.73
CA THR A 52 9.19 6.23 -27.67
C THR A 52 9.35 4.81 -28.22
N ARG A 53 8.44 4.36 -29.12
CA ARG A 53 8.57 3.08 -29.85
C ARG A 53 9.82 3.07 -30.75
N ALA A 54 10.09 4.18 -31.46
CA ALA A 54 11.29 4.30 -32.29
C ALA A 54 12.58 4.22 -31.47
N ALA A 55 12.56 4.62 -30.19
CA ALA A 55 13.65 4.45 -29.24
C ALA A 55 13.74 3.04 -28.61
N GLY A 56 12.89 2.07 -29.04
CA GLY A 56 12.92 0.68 -28.57
C GLY A 56 12.19 0.42 -27.25
N VAL A 57 11.40 1.39 -26.77
CA VAL A 57 10.56 1.27 -25.57
C VAL A 57 9.20 0.69 -25.94
N ARG A 58 8.66 -0.19 -25.09
CA ARG A 58 7.31 -0.74 -25.25
C ARG A 58 6.25 0.30 -24.84
N VAL A 59 5.24 0.52 -25.67
CA VAL A 59 4.12 1.44 -25.38
C VAL A 59 2.82 0.68 -25.54
N ILE A 60 2.03 0.63 -24.45
CA ILE A 60 0.67 0.10 -24.42
C ILE A 60 -0.30 1.22 -24.07
N THR A 61 -1.45 1.26 -24.72
CA THR A 61 -2.44 2.33 -24.56
C THR A 61 -3.81 1.74 -24.30
N GLY A 62 -4.53 2.31 -23.34
CA GLY A 62 -5.91 2.00 -23.07
C GLY A 62 -6.74 3.25 -22.86
N ASP A 63 -7.95 3.25 -23.43
CA ASP A 63 -8.88 4.37 -23.38
C ASP A 63 -9.95 4.12 -22.32
N CYS A 64 -10.27 5.12 -21.50
CA CYS A 64 -11.46 5.09 -20.67
C CYS A 64 -12.69 5.33 -21.54
N VAL A 65 -13.77 4.63 -21.27
CA VAL A 65 -14.97 4.63 -22.12
C VAL A 65 -16.15 5.23 -21.36
N ASP A 66 -16.79 6.22 -21.96
CA ASP A 66 -18.07 6.76 -21.46
C ASP A 66 -19.22 5.85 -21.89
N LEU A 67 -19.80 5.10 -20.95
CA LEU A 67 -21.01 4.29 -21.12
C LEU A 67 -22.19 4.81 -20.29
N GLY A 68 -22.10 6.06 -19.83
CA GLY A 68 -23.07 6.63 -18.90
C GLY A 68 -23.00 5.96 -17.52
N ASP A 69 -24.13 5.53 -16.97
CA ASP A 69 -24.21 4.96 -15.62
C ASP A 69 -23.65 3.51 -15.51
N ALA A 70 -23.20 2.89 -16.62
CA ALA A 70 -22.66 1.54 -16.62
C ALA A 70 -21.13 1.58 -16.78
N GLU A 71 -20.45 1.38 -15.70
CA GLU A 71 -18.97 1.37 -15.66
C GLU A 71 -18.44 -0.03 -16.02
N LEU A 72 -17.47 -0.07 -16.95
CA LEU A 72 -16.73 -1.30 -17.32
C LEU A 72 -15.49 -1.39 -16.44
N PRO A 73 -15.40 -2.37 -15.53
CA PRO A 73 -14.25 -2.47 -14.62
C PRO A 73 -12.94 -2.63 -15.38
N TYR A 74 -11.93 -1.86 -15.01
CA TYR A 74 -10.57 -1.93 -15.58
C TYR A 74 -10.49 -1.77 -17.10
N ALA A 75 -11.48 -1.15 -17.75
CA ALA A 75 -11.57 -1.04 -19.20
C ALA A 75 -10.27 -0.61 -19.90
N PRO A 76 -9.56 0.47 -19.49
CA PRO A 76 -8.32 0.89 -20.13
C PRO A 76 -7.18 -0.12 -19.92
N LEU A 77 -7.14 -0.83 -18.80
CA LEU A 77 -6.12 -1.84 -18.54
C LEU A 77 -6.33 -3.08 -19.43
N VAL A 78 -7.56 -3.57 -19.52
CA VAL A 78 -7.92 -4.68 -20.41
C VAL A 78 -7.60 -4.31 -21.86
N ALA A 79 -7.91 -3.09 -22.29
CA ALA A 79 -7.59 -2.61 -23.64
C ALA A 79 -6.07 -2.56 -23.89
N ALA A 80 -5.30 -2.00 -22.96
CA ALA A 80 -3.84 -1.88 -23.07
C ALA A 80 -3.13 -3.24 -23.10
N LEU A 81 -3.65 -4.24 -22.37
CA LEU A 81 -3.04 -5.57 -22.26
C LEU A 81 -3.51 -6.57 -23.32
N ARG A 82 -4.48 -6.22 -24.16
CA ARG A 82 -5.09 -7.10 -25.19
C ARG A 82 -4.08 -7.67 -26.20
N GLY A 83 -3.03 -6.89 -26.53
CA GLY A 83 -2.01 -7.30 -27.50
C GLY A 83 -0.92 -8.22 -26.94
N ILE A 84 -1.01 -8.61 -25.66
CA ILE A 84 -0.02 -9.49 -25.00
C ILE A 84 -0.49 -10.92 -25.11
N THR A 85 0.41 -11.83 -25.51
CA THR A 85 0.05 -13.25 -25.70
C THR A 85 -0.08 -13.97 -24.35
N GLY A 86 -0.90 -15.04 -24.31
CA GLY A 86 -1.03 -15.88 -23.11
C GLY A 86 0.29 -16.54 -22.70
N GLU A 87 1.17 -16.87 -23.64
CA GLU A 87 2.51 -17.41 -23.38
C GLU A 87 3.38 -16.38 -22.65
N GLU A 88 3.42 -15.14 -23.12
CA GLU A 88 4.17 -14.04 -22.49
C GLU A 88 3.65 -13.76 -21.09
N LEU A 89 2.32 -13.76 -20.89
CA LEU A 89 1.69 -13.58 -19.57
C LEU A 89 2.05 -14.72 -18.61
N ALA A 90 2.04 -15.97 -19.07
CA ALA A 90 2.37 -17.14 -18.25
C ALA A 90 3.87 -17.18 -17.87
N GLU A 91 4.75 -16.68 -18.72
CA GLU A 91 6.18 -16.56 -18.45
C GLU A 91 6.46 -15.52 -17.37
N ILE A 92 5.80 -14.36 -17.44
CA ILE A 92 5.95 -13.26 -16.44
C ILE A 92 5.33 -13.64 -15.10
N LEU A 93 4.15 -14.30 -15.10
CA LEU A 93 3.37 -14.62 -13.90
C LEU A 93 3.08 -16.12 -13.78
N PRO A 94 4.07 -16.98 -13.54
CA PRO A 94 3.87 -18.43 -13.59
C PRO A 94 2.91 -19.00 -12.55
N ARG A 95 2.61 -18.27 -11.46
CA ARG A 95 1.70 -18.68 -10.38
C ARG A 95 0.46 -17.80 -10.23
N GLY A 96 0.47 -16.55 -10.72
CA GLY A 96 -0.60 -15.57 -10.57
C GLY A 96 -1.51 -15.42 -11.80
N ALA A 97 -1.17 -16.07 -12.92
CA ALA A 97 -1.90 -15.92 -14.18
C ALA A 97 -3.39 -16.27 -14.05
N ARG A 98 -3.75 -17.28 -13.25
CA ARG A 98 -5.14 -17.71 -13.05
C ARG A 98 -6.00 -16.61 -12.40
N ASP A 99 -5.44 -15.84 -11.48
CA ASP A 99 -6.16 -14.78 -10.77
C ASP A 99 -6.45 -13.58 -11.68
N LEU A 100 -5.66 -13.41 -12.76
CA LEU A 100 -5.88 -12.41 -13.81
C LEU A 100 -6.78 -12.89 -14.96
N ALA A 101 -7.12 -14.17 -15.02
CA ALA A 101 -7.95 -14.72 -16.08
C ALA A 101 -9.33 -14.04 -16.24
N PRO A 102 -10.02 -13.54 -15.17
CA PRO A 102 -11.24 -12.76 -15.33
C PRO A 102 -11.04 -11.45 -16.10
N LEU A 103 -9.83 -10.84 -16.02
CA LEU A 103 -9.50 -9.60 -16.73
C LEU A 103 -8.91 -9.85 -18.12
N LEU A 104 -8.14 -10.93 -18.30
CA LEU A 104 -7.34 -11.20 -19.48
C LEU A 104 -7.83 -12.46 -20.19
N PRO A 105 -8.64 -12.32 -21.26
CA PRO A 105 -9.24 -13.45 -22.01
C PRO A 105 -8.23 -14.45 -22.59
N GLN A 106 -7.02 -14.00 -22.84
CA GLN A 106 -5.94 -14.83 -23.40
C GLN A 106 -5.30 -15.79 -22.38
N LEU A 107 -5.71 -15.70 -21.10
CA LEU A 107 -5.36 -16.68 -20.07
C LEU A 107 -6.47 -17.73 -19.98
N ASP A 108 -6.24 -18.95 -20.43
CA ASP A 108 -7.19 -20.04 -20.37
C ASP A 108 -7.50 -20.46 -18.93
N GLY A 109 -8.79 -20.51 -18.56
CA GLY A 109 -9.24 -20.97 -17.24
C GLY A 109 -10.74 -20.76 -17.04
N GLU A 110 -11.55 -21.81 -17.24
CA GLU A 110 -13.01 -21.74 -17.15
C GLU A 110 -13.55 -21.44 -15.73
N ASP A 111 -12.77 -21.68 -14.66
CA ASP A 111 -13.17 -21.47 -13.25
C ASP A 111 -12.18 -20.57 -12.44
N ALA A 112 -11.44 -19.71 -13.14
CA ALA A 112 -10.47 -18.86 -12.48
C ALA A 112 -11.09 -17.53 -12.07
N GLY A 113 -10.81 -17.09 -10.86
CA GLY A 113 -11.19 -15.81 -10.29
C GLY A 113 -10.75 -15.74 -8.84
N LEU A 114 -10.54 -14.54 -8.36
CA LEU A 114 -10.29 -14.32 -6.93
C LEU A 114 -11.56 -14.62 -6.14
N VAL A 115 -11.43 -15.37 -5.06
CA VAL A 115 -12.52 -15.49 -4.11
C VAL A 115 -12.75 -14.10 -3.52
N PRO A 116 -14.00 -13.57 -3.55
CA PRO A 116 -14.29 -12.26 -2.98
C PRO A 116 -13.88 -12.21 -1.51
N SER A 117 -12.92 -11.35 -1.21
CA SER A 117 -12.37 -11.14 0.14
C SER A 117 -11.82 -9.73 0.27
N SER A 118 -11.56 -9.29 1.47
CA SER A 118 -10.94 -7.98 1.76
C SER A 118 -9.54 -7.82 1.14
N LEU A 119 -8.88 -8.92 0.79
CA LEU A 119 -7.55 -8.93 0.18
C LEU A 119 -7.58 -9.07 -1.35
N ALA A 120 -8.72 -9.44 -1.96
CA ALA A 120 -8.81 -9.80 -3.36
C ALA A 120 -8.40 -8.66 -4.31
N GLN A 121 -8.91 -7.44 -4.09
CA GLN A 121 -8.57 -6.28 -4.91
C GLN A 121 -7.10 -5.89 -4.77
N GLY A 122 -6.56 -5.88 -3.55
CA GLY A 122 -5.14 -5.61 -3.31
C GLY A 122 -4.22 -6.62 -3.98
N ARG A 123 -4.59 -7.91 -3.93
CA ARG A 123 -3.86 -8.99 -4.62
C ARG A 123 -3.91 -8.82 -6.14
N LEU A 124 -5.06 -8.46 -6.69
CA LEU A 124 -5.21 -8.16 -8.10
C LEU A 124 -4.28 -7.02 -8.54
N PHE A 125 -4.23 -5.92 -7.76
CA PHE A 125 -3.39 -4.77 -8.06
C PHE A 125 -1.90 -5.10 -8.06
N GLU A 126 -1.46 -5.94 -7.13
CA GLU A 126 -0.07 -6.41 -7.09
C GLU A 126 0.28 -7.33 -8.27
N LEU A 127 -0.65 -8.20 -8.67
CA LEU A 127 -0.46 -9.04 -9.85
C LEU A 127 -0.35 -8.19 -11.11
N LEU A 128 -1.19 -7.14 -11.23
CA LEU A 128 -1.11 -6.19 -12.34
C LEU A 128 0.20 -5.39 -12.31
N LEU A 129 0.64 -4.92 -11.14
CA LEU A 129 1.94 -4.23 -11.01
C LEU A 129 3.10 -5.17 -11.36
N SER A 130 3.06 -6.41 -10.89
CA SER A 130 4.07 -7.44 -11.21
C SER A 130 4.10 -7.73 -12.71
N LEU A 131 2.93 -7.80 -13.36
CA LEU A 131 2.81 -7.94 -14.80
C LEU A 131 3.43 -6.76 -15.54
N LEU A 132 3.06 -5.52 -15.18
CA LEU A 132 3.63 -4.31 -15.80
C LEU A 132 5.14 -4.23 -15.57
N GLY A 133 5.63 -4.58 -14.38
CA GLY A 133 7.06 -4.67 -14.08
C GLY A 133 7.78 -5.72 -14.92
N GLY A 134 7.19 -6.91 -15.08
CA GLY A 134 7.71 -7.98 -15.93
C GLY A 134 7.77 -7.58 -17.40
N LEU A 135 6.73 -6.93 -17.92
CA LEU A 135 6.71 -6.37 -19.28
C LEU A 135 7.78 -5.29 -19.48
N GLY A 136 8.14 -4.58 -18.41
CA GLY A 136 9.19 -3.56 -18.41
C GLY A 136 10.60 -4.07 -18.15
N ALA A 137 10.79 -5.35 -17.81
CA ALA A 137 12.07 -5.90 -17.36
C ALA A 137 13.18 -5.84 -18.42
N GLU A 138 12.88 -6.24 -19.65
CA GLU A 138 13.84 -6.21 -20.77
C GLU A 138 13.94 -4.83 -21.41
N ARG A 139 12.80 -4.17 -21.62
CA ARG A 139 12.67 -2.84 -22.24
C ARG A 139 11.73 -2.01 -21.41
N PRO A 140 12.01 -0.71 -21.18
CA PRO A 140 11.10 0.14 -20.44
C PRO A 140 9.69 0.09 -21.02
N LEU A 141 8.68 0.17 -20.16
CA LEU A 141 7.26 0.15 -20.51
C LEU A 141 6.65 1.54 -20.31
N VAL A 142 5.89 2.00 -21.27
CA VAL A 142 5.00 3.15 -21.11
C VAL A 142 3.56 2.66 -21.19
N LEU A 143 2.80 2.88 -20.12
CA LEU A 143 1.35 2.69 -20.07
C LEU A 143 0.68 4.06 -20.26
N VAL A 144 -0.09 4.20 -21.32
CA VAL A 144 -0.91 5.40 -21.56
C VAL A 144 -2.35 5.06 -21.22
N VAL A 145 -2.97 5.87 -20.35
CA VAL A 145 -4.39 5.81 -20.02
C VAL A 145 -5.03 7.12 -20.50
N GLU A 146 -5.84 7.02 -21.55
CA GLU A 146 -6.51 8.19 -22.12
C GLU A 146 -7.89 8.42 -21.51
N ASP A 147 -8.24 9.73 -21.42
CA ASP A 147 -9.55 10.22 -21.00
C ASP A 147 -10.00 9.71 -19.61
N ALA A 148 -9.09 9.74 -18.63
CA ALA A 148 -9.32 9.26 -17.27
C ALA A 148 -10.45 9.98 -16.50
N HIS A 149 -11.04 11.05 -17.05
CA HIS A 149 -12.27 11.66 -16.52
C HIS A 149 -13.46 10.69 -16.64
N TRP A 150 -13.40 9.69 -17.53
CA TRP A 150 -14.36 8.57 -17.65
C TRP A 150 -13.90 7.27 -17.01
N ALA A 151 -12.80 7.32 -16.24
CA ALA A 151 -12.29 6.10 -15.59
C ALA A 151 -13.28 5.55 -14.56
N ASP A 152 -13.49 4.23 -14.61
CA ASP A 152 -14.25 3.49 -13.61
C ASP A 152 -13.57 3.54 -12.22
N PRO A 153 -14.30 3.31 -11.12
CA PRO A 153 -13.74 3.33 -9.77
C PRO A 153 -12.52 2.44 -9.60
N SER A 154 -12.60 1.19 -10.09
CA SER A 154 -11.51 0.21 -9.97
C SER A 154 -10.25 0.63 -10.73
N THR A 155 -10.39 1.27 -11.90
CA THR A 155 -9.25 1.88 -12.62
C THR A 155 -8.64 3.04 -11.83
N ARG A 156 -9.46 3.92 -11.24
CA ARG A 156 -8.95 5.03 -10.40
C ARG A 156 -8.20 4.51 -9.18
N ASP A 157 -8.72 3.48 -8.53
CA ASP A 157 -8.09 2.84 -7.37
C ASP A 157 -6.76 2.19 -7.76
N PHE A 158 -6.70 1.51 -8.91
CA PHE A 158 -5.45 0.95 -9.42
C PHE A 158 -4.42 2.03 -9.78
N LEU A 159 -4.82 3.13 -10.42
CA LEU A 159 -3.93 4.26 -10.70
C LEU A 159 -3.41 4.90 -9.39
N SER A 160 -4.26 5.04 -8.38
CA SER A 160 -3.86 5.48 -7.04
C SER A 160 -2.89 4.51 -6.41
N PHE A 161 -3.13 3.20 -6.54
CA PHE A 161 -2.22 2.16 -6.10
C PHE A 161 -0.86 2.25 -6.82
N LEU A 162 -0.82 2.45 -8.14
CA LEU A 162 0.42 2.62 -8.90
C LEU A 162 1.22 3.84 -8.44
N ILE A 163 0.56 4.98 -8.16
CA ILE A 163 1.24 6.18 -7.65
C ILE A 163 1.95 5.88 -6.32
N ARG A 164 1.35 5.06 -5.45
CA ARG A 164 1.88 4.74 -4.11
C ARG A 164 2.92 3.62 -4.12
N ASN A 165 2.82 2.65 -5.04
CA ASN A 165 3.51 1.36 -4.93
C ASN A 165 4.61 1.08 -5.97
N ARG A 166 5.02 2.07 -6.80
CA ARG A 166 6.17 1.92 -7.72
C ARG A 166 7.49 1.82 -6.95
N ARG A 167 8.33 0.88 -7.35
CA ARG A 167 9.65 0.64 -6.69
C ARG A 167 10.82 0.95 -7.61
N GLN A 168 11.11 0.02 -8.51
CA GLN A 168 12.21 0.05 -9.46
C GLN A 168 11.78 -0.45 -10.83
N GLU A 169 10.47 -0.50 -11.07
CA GLU A 169 9.92 -0.91 -12.34
C GLU A 169 10.33 0.10 -13.42
N ARG A 170 10.77 -0.40 -14.56
CA ARG A 170 11.05 0.44 -15.74
C ARG A 170 9.75 0.85 -16.41
N LEU A 171 8.90 1.54 -15.67
CA LEU A 171 7.52 1.87 -16.00
C LEU A 171 7.29 3.39 -15.99
N VAL A 172 6.69 3.90 -17.05
CA VAL A 172 6.08 5.23 -17.07
C VAL A 172 4.58 5.07 -17.23
N VAL A 173 3.80 5.77 -16.41
CA VAL A 173 2.34 5.85 -16.55
C VAL A 173 1.99 7.26 -16.97
N ALA A 174 1.35 7.43 -18.13
CA ALA A 174 0.88 8.71 -18.64
C ALA A 174 -0.65 8.70 -18.70
N VAL A 175 -1.29 9.62 -17.98
CA VAL A 175 -2.74 9.68 -17.83
C VAL A 175 -3.25 11.00 -18.37
N THR A 176 -4.15 10.96 -19.37
CA THR A 176 -4.79 12.17 -19.89
C THR A 176 -6.17 12.39 -19.28
N TYR A 177 -6.58 13.63 -19.10
CA TYR A 177 -7.91 13.97 -18.62
C TYR A 177 -8.35 15.36 -19.11
N ARG A 178 -9.68 15.60 -19.15
CA ARG A 178 -10.25 16.90 -19.50
C ARG A 178 -10.41 17.76 -18.25
N THR A 179 -10.00 19.03 -18.34
CA THR A 179 -10.10 19.98 -17.23
C THR A 179 -11.46 20.67 -17.16
N ASP A 180 -12.11 20.84 -18.28
CA ASP A 180 -13.42 21.47 -18.48
C ASP A 180 -14.60 20.61 -17.98
N GLU A 181 -14.44 19.29 -17.94
CA GLU A 181 -15.44 18.35 -17.43
C GLU A 181 -15.36 18.11 -15.90
N LEU A 182 -14.32 18.56 -15.24
CA LEU A 182 -14.09 18.38 -13.81
C LEU A 182 -14.97 19.30 -12.93
N HIS A 183 -16.27 19.05 -12.86
CA HIS A 183 -17.15 19.74 -11.93
C HIS A 183 -16.82 19.46 -10.45
N ARG A 184 -17.39 20.23 -9.50
CA ARG A 184 -17.00 20.21 -8.08
C ARG A 184 -17.08 18.84 -7.39
N ARG A 185 -17.96 17.95 -7.85
CA ARG A 185 -18.18 16.60 -7.29
C ARG A 185 -17.61 15.49 -8.16
N HIS A 186 -16.80 15.84 -9.18
CA HIS A 186 -16.26 14.82 -10.09
C HIS A 186 -15.32 13.85 -9.36
N PRO A 187 -15.50 12.51 -9.49
CA PRO A 187 -14.71 11.52 -8.75
C PRO A 187 -13.20 11.62 -8.98
N LEU A 188 -12.76 11.98 -10.19
CA LEU A 188 -11.34 12.15 -10.51
C LEU A 188 -10.64 13.23 -9.67
N ARG A 189 -11.38 14.19 -9.10
CA ARG A 189 -10.76 15.25 -8.26
C ARG A 189 -10.08 14.72 -7.02
N ALA A 190 -10.65 13.68 -6.39
CA ALA A 190 -10.04 13.04 -5.23
C ALA A 190 -8.70 12.40 -5.61
N PHE A 191 -8.66 11.67 -6.73
CA PHE A 191 -7.44 11.10 -7.30
C PHE A 191 -6.39 12.17 -7.64
N LEU A 192 -6.77 13.25 -8.32
CA LEU A 192 -5.85 14.34 -8.65
C LEU A 192 -5.28 15.02 -7.40
N ALA A 193 -6.10 15.24 -6.37
CA ALA A 193 -5.66 15.83 -5.11
C ALA A 193 -4.70 14.91 -4.34
N GLU A 194 -4.84 13.60 -4.46
CA GLU A 194 -3.90 12.62 -3.92
C GLU A 194 -2.58 12.64 -4.70
N ALA A 195 -2.66 12.63 -6.03
CA ALA A 195 -1.50 12.71 -6.91
C ALA A 195 -0.67 13.97 -6.68
N ASP A 196 -1.30 15.13 -6.48
CA ASP A 196 -0.64 16.41 -6.19
C ASP A 196 0.17 16.39 -4.88
N ARG A 197 -0.19 15.55 -3.92
CA ARG A 197 0.57 15.37 -2.68
C ARG A 197 1.83 14.52 -2.85
N THR A 198 1.98 13.88 -4.00
CA THR A 198 3.09 12.96 -4.30
C THR A 198 4.12 13.66 -5.18
N ARG A 199 5.30 14.00 -4.65
CA ARG A 199 6.38 14.73 -5.37
C ARG A 199 6.86 14.05 -6.66
N ALA A 200 6.59 12.77 -6.83
CA ALA A 200 7.05 11.98 -7.96
C ALA A 200 6.03 11.93 -9.13
N VAL A 201 4.94 12.71 -9.07
CA VAL A 201 3.97 12.85 -10.16
C VAL A 201 4.27 14.14 -10.93
N SER A 202 4.47 14.03 -12.24
CA SER A 202 4.68 15.15 -13.13
C SER A 202 3.34 15.62 -13.68
N ARG A 203 2.95 16.86 -13.39
CA ARG A 203 1.71 17.44 -13.93
C ARG A 203 2.04 18.31 -15.13
N LEU A 204 1.38 18.06 -16.23
CA LEU A 204 1.47 18.80 -17.47
C LEU A 204 0.07 19.36 -17.78
N THR A 205 -0.03 20.67 -17.97
CA THR A 205 -1.28 21.30 -18.42
C THR A 205 -1.06 21.80 -19.83
N LEU A 206 -1.89 21.31 -20.75
CA LEU A 206 -1.84 21.77 -22.14
C LEU A 206 -2.70 23.03 -22.28
N GLU A 207 -2.03 24.13 -22.60
CA GLU A 207 -2.69 25.39 -22.89
C GLU A 207 -3.14 25.41 -24.35
N ARG A 208 -4.06 26.31 -24.71
CA ARG A 208 -4.43 26.56 -26.09
C ARG A 208 -3.22 27.08 -26.90
N PHE A 209 -3.20 26.89 -28.20
CA PHE A 209 -2.13 27.37 -29.06
C PHE A 209 -2.03 28.89 -29.03
N THR A 210 -0.81 29.38 -29.07
CA THR A 210 -0.51 30.75 -29.35
C THR A 210 -0.85 31.08 -30.81
N ARG A 211 -0.93 32.35 -31.14
CA ARG A 211 -1.17 32.81 -32.53
C ARG A 211 -0.13 32.24 -33.50
N ASP A 212 1.12 32.18 -33.10
CA ASP A 212 2.23 31.69 -33.93
C ASP A 212 2.14 30.18 -34.15
N GLU A 213 1.83 29.41 -33.12
CA GLU A 213 1.59 27.96 -33.21
C GLU A 213 0.37 27.65 -34.09
N LEU A 214 -0.70 28.46 -33.97
CA LEU A 214 -1.86 28.34 -34.85
C LEU A 214 -1.47 28.62 -36.32
N ALA A 215 -0.66 29.61 -36.60
CA ALA A 215 -0.17 29.93 -37.96
C ALA A 215 0.69 28.74 -38.51
N GLU A 216 1.48 28.12 -37.66
CA GLU A 216 2.25 26.91 -38.02
C GLU A 216 1.31 25.74 -38.33
N GLN A 217 0.27 25.50 -37.50
CA GLN A 217 -0.74 24.48 -37.75
C GLN A 217 -1.45 24.70 -39.07
N LEU A 218 -1.89 25.95 -39.36
CA LEU A 218 -2.53 26.32 -40.61
C LEU A 218 -1.60 26.15 -41.81
N THR A 219 -0.32 26.42 -41.66
CA THR A 219 0.69 26.18 -42.72
C THR A 219 0.75 24.69 -43.08
N GLY A 220 0.73 23.80 -42.02
CA GLY A 220 0.68 22.38 -42.25
C GLY A 220 -0.59 21.89 -42.93
N ILE A 221 -1.75 22.50 -42.63
CA ILE A 221 -3.06 22.15 -43.23
C ILE A 221 -3.16 22.61 -44.65
N LEU A 222 -2.80 23.86 -44.91
CA LEU A 222 -2.97 24.52 -46.22
C LEU A 222 -1.85 24.17 -47.20
N GLY A 223 -0.69 23.71 -46.71
CA GLY A 223 0.51 23.44 -47.51
C GLY A 223 1.27 24.72 -47.91
N HIS A 224 0.86 25.88 -47.41
CA HIS A 224 1.50 27.19 -47.63
C HIS A 224 1.22 28.11 -46.43
N PRO A 225 2.04 29.15 -46.19
CA PRO A 225 1.80 30.10 -45.12
C PRO A 225 0.45 30.80 -45.26
N PRO A 226 -0.39 30.84 -44.20
CA PRO A 226 -1.69 31.51 -44.23
C PRO A 226 -1.54 33.04 -44.28
N ALA A 227 -2.54 33.74 -44.85
CA ALA A 227 -2.62 35.20 -44.75
C ALA A 227 -2.80 35.60 -43.25
N PRO A 228 -2.15 36.70 -42.78
CA PRO A 228 -2.25 37.14 -41.38
C PRO A 228 -3.71 37.38 -40.93
N GLN A 229 -4.55 37.86 -41.81
CA GLN A 229 -5.98 38.12 -41.57
C GLN A 229 -6.75 36.82 -41.29
N LEU A 230 -6.44 35.74 -42.02
CA LEU A 230 -7.03 34.41 -41.79
C LEU A 230 -6.61 33.85 -40.42
N VAL A 231 -5.33 34.06 -40.06
CA VAL A 231 -4.83 33.66 -38.72
C VAL A 231 -5.58 34.42 -37.62
N ASP A 232 -5.73 35.74 -37.77
CA ASP A 232 -6.43 36.58 -36.79
C ASP A 232 -7.91 36.20 -36.64
N GLU A 233 -8.56 35.91 -37.74
CA GLU A 233 -9.97 35.50 -37.77
C GLU A 233 -10.17 34.13 -37.09
N LEU A 234 -9.39 33.10 -37.47
CA LEU A 234 -9.49 31.77 -36.90
C LEU A 234 -9.03 31.72 -35.44
N PHE A 235 -8.03 32.55 -35.07
CA PHE A 235 -7.61 32.69 -33.70
C PHE A 235 -8.67 33.38 -32.83
N GLY A 236 -9.34 34.43 -33.38
CA GLY A 236 -10.41 35.12 -32.67
C GLY A 236 -11.64 34.25 -32.39
N ARG A 237 -11.95 33.30 -33.28
CA ARG A 237 -13.09 32.39 -33.15
C ARG A 237 -12.72 31.10 -32.37
N GLY A 238 -11.58 30.53 -32.72
CA GLY A 238 -11.11 29.25 -32.12
C GLY A 238 -10.36 29.43 -30.83
N GLU A 239 -10.03 30.68 -30.45
CA GLU A 239 -9.26 31.02 -29.24
C GLU A 239 -7.98 30.19 -29.08
N GLY A 240 -7.39 29.74 -30.20
CA GLY A 240 -6.20 28.89 -30.19
C GLY A 240 -6.47 27.39 -29.88
N ASN A 241 -7.72 26.94 -29.90
CA ASN A 241 -8.01 25.51 -29.79
C ASN A 241 -7.67 24.82 -31.13
N PRO A 242 -6.68 23.88 -31.16
CA PRO A 242 -6.22 23.28 -32.42
C PRO A 242 -7.30 22.52 -33.16
N PHE A 243 -8.12 21.75 -32.44
CA PHE A 243 -9.19 20.98 -33.03
C PHE A 243 -10.29 21.87 -33.62
N PHE A 244 -10.71 22.92 -32.89
CA PHE A 244 -11.70 23.83 -33.40
C PHE A 244 -11.18 24.59 -34.63
N THR A 245 -9.91 24.95 -34.67
CA THR A 245 -9.27 25.53 -35.86
C THR A 245 -9.33 24.57 -37.04
N GLU A 246 -9.04 23.30 -36.90
CA GLU A 246 -9.15 22.28 -37.96
C GLU A 246 -10.59 22.18 -38.50
N GLU A 247 -11.58 22.21 -37.61
CA GLU A 247 -13.00 22.15 -38.01
C GLU A 247 -13.48 23.42 -38.71
N LEU A 248 -13.06 24.61 -38.25
CA LEU A 248 -13.36 25.89 -38.95
C LEU A 248 -12.76 25.91 -40.36
N VAL A 249 -11.53 25.45 -40.54
CA VAL A 249 -10.91 25.35 -41.86
C VAL A 249 -11.66 24.35 -42.74
N ALA A 250 -12.05 23.20 -42.20
CA ALA A 250 -12.81 22.17 -42.91
C ALA A 250 -14.22 22.68 -43.32
N ALA A 251 -14.83 23.58 -42.54
CA ALA A 251 -16.14 24.19 -42.87
C ALA A 251 -16.06 25.30 -43.92
N GLY A 252 -14.86 25.54 -44.49
CA GLY A 252 -14.68 26.53 -45.55
C GLY A 252 -14.10 27.86 -45.13
N GLY A 253 -13.55 27.94 -43.90
CA GLY A 253 -12.90 29.14 -43.39
C GLY A 253 -11.74 29.67 -44.21
N ASP A 254 -11.18 28.89 -45.13
CA ASP A 254 -10.15 29.27 -46.08
C ASP A 254 -10.71 30.07 -47.29
N ARG A 255 -12.01 30.06 -47.51
CA ARG A 255 -12.71 30.71 -48.66
C ARG A 255 -13.37 32.04 -48.30
N GLY A 256 -13.30 32.50 -47.04
CA GLY A 256 -13.86 33.77 -46.58
C GLY A 256 -15.39 33.79 -46.59
N ASP A 257 -16.03 32.64 -46.27
CA ASP A 257 -17.48 32.54 -46.19
C ASP A 257 -17.97 33.16 -44.84
N ASP A 258 -18.83 34.17 -44.91
CA ASP A 258 -19.38 34.92 -43.75
C ASP A 258 -20.25 34.07 -42.81
N ARG A 259 -20.44 32.78 -43.11
CA ARG A 259 -21.30 31.84 -42.35
C ARG A 259 -20.56 30.78 -41.54
N LEU A 260 -19.37 31.08 -41.05
CA LEU A 260 -18.65 30.15 -40.18
C LEU A 260 -19.40 29.98 -38.86
N PRO A 261 -19.43 28.72 -38.31
CA PRO A 261 -20.08 28.40 -37.06
C PRO A 261 -19.54 29.21 -35.88
N GLU A 262 -20.42 29.57 -34.92
CA GLU A 262 -20.06 30.38 -33.77
C GLU A 262 -19.39 29.53 -32.67
N ASP A 263 -19.75 28.23 -32.57
CA ASP A 263 -19.16 27.33 -31.61
C ASP A 263 -18.69 26.00 -32.25
N ILE A 264 -17.98 25.20 -31.45
CA ILE A 264 -17.40 23.91 -31.87
C ILE A 264 -18.48 22.88 -32.23
N ARG A 265 -19.60 22.89 -31.51
CA ARG A 265 -20.73 21.97 -31.71
C ARG A 265 -21.39 22.25 -33.07
N ASP A 266 -21.66 23.53 -33.38
CA ASP A 266 -22.23 23.93 -34.66
C ASP A 266 -21.30 23.55 -35.82
N ALA A 267 -19.96 23.70 -35.64
CA ALA A 267 -19.01 23.31 -36.67
C ALA A 267 -19.02 21.78 -36.94
N LEU A 268 -19.13 20.98 -35.86
CA LEU A 268 -19.24 19.54 -35.98
C LEU A 268 -20.55 19.10 -36.62
N MET A 269 -21.67 19.73 -36.26
CA MET A 269 -22.99 19.40 -36.82
C MET A 269 -23.07 19.77 -38.29
N VAL A 270 -22.57 20.95 -38.73
CA VAL A 270 -22.49 21.31 -40.14
C VAL A 270 -21.73 20.27 -40.99
N ARG A 271 -20.66 19.70 -40.44
CA ARG A 271 -19.88 18.66 -41.09
C ARG A 271 -20.66 17.34 -41.23
N ILE A 272 -21.42 16.98 -40.19
CA ILE A 272 -22.26 15.77 -40.18
C ILE A 272 -23.44 15.95 -41.13
N GLU A 273 -24.09 17.09 -41.11
CA GLU A 273 -25.23 17.43 -41.98
C GLU A 273 -24.84 17.48 -43.48
N ALA A 274 -23.58 17.75 -43.79
CA ALA A 274 -23.06 17.73 -45.17
C ALA A 274 -22.95 16.32 -45.75
N LEU A 275 -23.04 15.25 -44.90
CA LEU A 275 -23.02 13.86 -45.35
C LEU A 275 -24.40 13.41 -45.86
N SER A 276 -24.40 12.35 -46.65
CA SER A 276 -25.66 11.72 -47.11
C SER A 276 -26.52 11.25 -45.92
N PRO A 277 -27.86 11.15 -46.08
CA PRO A 277 -28.76 10.63 -45.04
C PRO A 277 -28.35 9.23 -44.58
N ASP A 278 -27.81 8.39 -45.45
CA ASP A 278 -27.36 7.06 -45.17
C ASP A 278 -26.10 7.07 -44.27
N ALA A 279 -25.14 7.93 -44.59
CA ALA A 279 -23.95 8.13 -43.75
C ALA A 279 -24.31 8.66 -42.34
N GLN A 280 -25.25 9.63 -42.29
CA GLN A 280 -25.76 10.15 -41.01
C GLN A 280 -26.45 9.04 -40.20
N ALA A 281 -27.23 8.16 -40.83
CA ALA A 281 -27.87 7.02 -40.13
C ALA A 281 -26.84 6.04 -39.58
N VAL A 282 -25.81 5.71 -40.34
CA VAL A 282 -24.66 4.89 -39.86
C VAL A 282 -23.98 5.52 -38.66
N LEU A 283 -23.71 6.85 -38.74
CA LEU A 283 -23.03 7.57 -37.65
C LEU A 283 -23.85 7.63 -36.37
N ARG A 284 -25.20 7.76 -36.47
CA ARG A 284 -26.07 7.73 -35.28
C ARG A 284 -26.00 6.36 -34.57
N VAL A 285 -26.02 5.25 -35.32
CA VAL A 285 -25.82 3.91 -34.73
C VAL A 285 -24.44 3.77 -34.11
N ALA A 286 -23.40 4.20 -34.85
CA ALA A 286 -22.03 4.15 -34.35
C ALA A 286 -21.84 4.97 -33.06
N ALA A 287 -22.43 6.19 -32.98
CA ALA A 287 -22.34 7.07 -31.82
C ALA A 287 -22.98 6.46 -30.57
N VAL A 288 -24.12 5.79 -30.74
CA VAL A 288 -24.80 5.07 -29.65
C VAL A 288 -24.05 3.81 -29.26
N ALA A 289 -23.46 3.08 -30.23
CA ALA A 289 -22.69 1.86 -29.93
C ALA A 289 -21.41 2.12 -29.14
N GLY A 290 -20.79 3.33 -29.24
CA GLY A 290 -19.64 3.69 -28.44
C GLY A 290 -18.55 4.44 -29.21
N ALA A 291 -17.43 4.72 -28.56
CA ALA A 291 -16.30 5.43 -29.18
C ALA A 291 -15.60 4.56 -30.26
N ARG A 292 -15.62 3.25 -30.07
CA ARG A 292 -15.09 2.23 -30.97
C ARG A 292 -16.19 1.23 -31.31
N VAL A 293 -16.38 0.91 -32.58
CA VAL A 293 -17.46 0.02 -33.01
C VAL A 293 -16.96 -0.95 -34.09
N ARG A 294 -17.30 -2.22 -33.97
CA ARG A 294 -17.01 -3.23 -34.99
C ARG A 294 -17.92 -3.05 -36.20
N HIS A 295 -17.39 -3.31 -37.40
CA HIS A 295 -18.18 -3.36 -38.61
C HIS A 295 -19.36 -4.34 -38.48
N SER A 296 -19.08 -5.50 -37.92
CA SER A 296 -20.08 -6.54 -37.71
C SER A 296 -21.22 -6.12 -36.75
N LEU A 297 -20.92 -5.27 -35.75
CA LEU A 297 -21.97 -4.71 -34.87
C LEU A 297 -22.83 -3.70 -35.66
N LEU A 298 -22.24 -2.86 -36.50
CA LEU A 298 -22.97 -1.92 -37.32
C LEU A 298 -23.86 -2.67 -38.35
N ASP A 299 -23.36 -3.73 -38.99
CA ASP A 299 -24.11 -4.58 -39.91
C ASP A 299 -25.33 -5.25 -39.22
N ALA A 300 -25.20 -5.63 -37.94
CA ALA A 300 -26.27 -6.24 -37.16
C ALA A 300 -27.28 -5.23 -36.58
N ALA A 301 -26.86 -4.00 -36.28
CA ALA A 301 -27.66 -3.01 -35.54
C ALA A 301 -28.26 -1.91 -36.45
N ALA A 302 -27.62 -1.57 -37.57
CA ALA A 302 -28.11 -0.52 -38.45
C ALA A 302 -29.34 -1.00 -39.27
N PRO A 303 -30.38 -0.16 -39.43
CA PRO A 303 -31.56 -0.50 -40.22
C PRO A 303 -31.30 -0.23 -41.71
N LEU A 304 -30.16 -0.66 -42.24
CA LEU A 304 -29.68 -0.43 -43.62
C LEU A 304 -29.27 -1.75 -44.25
N ASP A 305 -29.42 -1.84 -45.58
CA ASP A 305 -28.83 -2.96 -46.30
C ASP A 305 -27.29 -2.81 -46.36
N ARG A 306 -26.61 -3.92 -46.64
CA ARG A 306 -25.15 -4.01 -46.57
C ARG A 306 -24.43 -3.01 -47.50
N ASP A 307 -24.94 -2.83 -48.74
CA ASP A 307 -24.31 -1.92 -49.71
C ASP A 307 -24.43 -0.46 -49.29
N THR A 308 -25.60 -0.10 -48.78
CA THR A 308 -25.88 1.24 -48.18
C THR A 308 -25.02 1.49 -46.95
N LEU A 309 -24.86 0.50 -46.04
CA LEU A 309 -23.98 0.59 -44.86
C LEU A 309 -22.51 0.83 -45.27
N ILE A 310 -22.01 0.04 -46.24
CA ILE A 310 -20.63 0.17 -46.74
C ILE A 310 -20.44 1.57 -47.43
N GLY A 311 -21.45 2.00 -48.18
CA GLY A 311 -21.45 3.35 -48.80
C GLY A 311 -21.34 4.45 -47.75
N GLY A 312 -22.18 4.43 -46.73
CA GLY A 312 -22.20 5.39 -45.64
C GLY A 312 -20.90 5.37 -44.83
N LEU A 313 -20.36 4.18 -44.52
CA LEU A 313 -19.07 4.06 -43.83
C LEU A 313 -17.91 4.62 -44.65
N ARG A 314 -17.87 4.33 -45.94
CA ARG A 314 -16.86 4.91 -46.87
C ARG A 314 -16.91 6.42 -46.89
N GLU A 315 -18.12 6.99 -46.94
CA GLU A 315 -18.32 8.45 -46.90
C GLU A 315 -17.87 9.04 -45.56
N ALA A 316 -18.26 8.44 -44.43
CA ALA A 316 -17.84 8.85 -43.08
C ALA A 316 -16.32 8.82 -42.89
N VAL A 317 -15.64 7.79 -43.44
CA VAL A 317 -14.17 7.67 -43.43
C VAL A 317 -13.53 8.71 -44.36
N ALA A 318 -14.06 8.88 -45.59
CA ALA A 318 -13.55 9.86 -46.55
C ALA A 318 -13.65 11.31 -46.02
N HIS A 319 -14.71 11.61 -45.28
CA HIS A 319 -14.90 12.89 -44.60
C HIS A 319 -14.24 12.98 -43.23
N HIS A 320 -13.45 11.97 -42.88
CA HIS A 320 -12.69 11.89 -41.61
C HIS A 320 -13.54 12.07 -40.33
N VAL A 321 -14.77 11.63 -40.33
CA VAL A 321 -15.63 11.52 -39.15
C VAL A 321 -15.29 10.23 -38.37
N LEU A 322 -15.14 9.13 -39.13
CA LEU A 322 -14.63 7.85 -38.60
C LEU A 322 -13.22 7.59 -39.12
N VAL A 323 -12.48 6.81 -38.35
CA VAL A 323 -11.15 6.27 -38.69
C VAL A 323 -11.20 4.76 -38.57
N GLN A 324 -10.76 4.06 -39.60
CA GLN A 324 -10.61 2.59 -39.55
C GLN A 324 -9.28 2.23 -38.86
N GLU A 325 -9.32 1.34 -37.92
CA GLU A 325 -8.12 0.77 -37.28
C GLU A 325 -7.56 -0.37 -38.16
N HIS A 326 -6.22 -0.43 -38.27
CA HIS A 326 -5.58 -1.24 -39.32
C HIS A 326 -5.59 -2.76 -39.04
N ASP A 327 -5.71 -3.19 -37.78
CA ASP A 327 -5.59 -4.61 -37.38
C ASP A 327 -6.93 -5.26 -37.02
N ASP A 328 -7.99 -4.50 -36.85
CA ASP A 328 -9.31 -4.99 -36.49
C ASP A 328 -10.39 -4.41 -37.41
N ASP A 329 -11.49 -5.12 -37.58
CA ASP A 329 -12.72 -4.70 -38.25
C ASP A 329 -13.45 -3.63 -37.41
N VAL A 330 -12.71 -2.60 -36.94
CA VAL A 330 -13.15 -1.59 -35.97
C VAL A 330 -13.03 -0.19 -36.56
N TYR A 331 -14.09 0.59 -36.37
CA TYR A 331 -14.13 2.02 -36.62
C TYR A 331 -14.12 2.77 -35.28
N ARG A 332 -13.42 3.90 -35.21
CA ARG A 332 -13.50 4.84 -34.09
C ARG A 332 -13.83 6.24 -34.59
N PHE A 333 -14.51 7.00 -33.75
CA PHE A 333 -14.67 8.43 -34.02
C PHE A 333 -13.31 9.09 -34.01
N ARG A 334 -13.06 10.00 -34.96
CA ARG A 334 -11.80 10.74 -35.02
C ARG A 334 -11.55 11.57 -33.76
N HIS A 335 -12.63 12.15 -33.23
CA HIS A 335 -12.62 12.90 -31.98
C HIS A 335 -13.88 12.54 -31.18
N ALA A 336 -13.72 12.40 -29.87
CA ALA A 336 -14.84 12.06 -28.99
C ALA A 336 -15.98 13.10 -29.08
N LEU A 337 -15.65 14.38 -29.26
CA LEU A 337 -16.62 15.45 -29.46
C LEU A 337 -17.57 15.24 -30.67
N LEU A 338 -17.13 14.55 -31.73
CA LEU A 338 -18.04 14.18 -32.85
C LEU A 338 -19.11 13.19 -32.38
N ARG A 339 -18.72 12.19 -31.56
CA ARG A 339 -19.67 11.24 -30.98
C ARG A 339 -20.61 11.94 -30.01
N GLU A 340 -20.08 12.76 -29.12
CA GLU A 340 -20.85 13.51 -28.13
C GLU A 340 -21.89 14.41 -28.81
N ALA A 341 -21.48 15.19 -29.82
CA ALA A 341 -22.40 16.04 -30.58
C ALA A 341 -23.52 15.25 -31.25
N LEU A 342 -23.21 14.07 -31.84
CA LEU A 342 -24.22 13.19 -32.44
C LEU A 342 -25.18 12.61 -31.38
N VAL A 343 -24.68 12.16 -30.24
CA VAL A 343 -25.52 11.61 -29.15
C VAL A 343 -26.43 12.69 -28.57
N ASP A 344 -25.91 13.89 -28.42
CA ASP A 344 -26.68 15.03 -27.90
C ASP A 344 -27.75 15.50 -28.89
N ASP A 345 -27.50 15.39 -30.19
CA ASP A 345 -28.45 15.79 -31.24
C ASP A 345 -29.63 14.80 -31.35
N LEU A 346 -29.45 13.53 -30.91
CA LEU A 346 -30.51 12.55 -30.95
C LEU A 346 -31.74 12.96 -30.11
N LEU A 347 -32.88 12.95 -30.72
CA LEU A 347 -34.15 13.12 -30.02
C LEU A 347 -34.42 11.94 -29.04
N PRO A 348 -35.15 12.18 -27.93
CA PRO A 348 -35.52 11.11 -27.02
C PRO A 348 -36.21 9.90 -27.70
N GLY A 349 -36.99 10.14 -28.75
CA GLY A 349 -37.64 9.11 -29.52
C GLY A 349 -36.71 8.30 -30.44
N GLU A 350 -35.51 8.81 -30.74
CA GLU A 350 -34.50 8.14 -31.57
C GLU A 350 -33.51 7.32 -30.70
N ARG A 351 -33.15 7.84 -29.53
CA ARG A 351 -32.18 7.20 -28.62
C ARG A 351 -32.59 5.78 -28.22
N GLY A 352 -33.78 5.63 -27.68
CA GLY A 352 -34.28 4.33 -27.21
C GLY A 352 -34.25 3.22 -28.28
N PRO A 353 -34.80 3.42 -29.49
CA PRO A 353 -34.74 2.44 -30.56
C PRO A 353 -33.30 2.08 -31.00
N LEU A 354 -32.36 3.04 -31.05
CA LEU A 354 -30.97 2.80 -31.40
C LEU A 354 -30.27 1.96 -30.33
N HIS A 355 -30.39 2.32 -29.06
CA HIS A 355 -29.88 1.51 -27.95
C HIS A 355 -30.48 0.09 -27.97
N ALA A 356 -31.80 -0.03 -28.23
CA ALA A 356 -32.45 -1.35 -28.34
C ALA A 356 -31.91 -2.17 -29.50
N ALA A 357 -31.55 -1.55 -30.62
CA ALA A 357 -30.96 -2.26 -31.76
C ALA A 357 -29.56 -2.80 -31.44
N VAL A 358 -28.70 -1.94 -30.88
CA VAL A 358 -27.35 -2.35 -30.41
C VAL A 358 -27.45 -3.43 -29.32
N GLY A 359 -28.33 -3.25 -28.34
CA GLY A 359 -28.54 -4.23 -27.27
C GLY A 359 -29.02 -5.59 -27.79
N ARG A 360 -29.91 -5.62 -28.79
CA ARG A 360 -30.32 -6.89 -29.44
C ARG A 360 -29.17 -7.56 -30.18
N ALA A 361 -28.36 -6.80 -30.92
CA ALA A 361 -27.22 -7.34 -31.65
C ALA A 361 -26.19 -7.96 -30.69
N LEU A 362 -25.82 -7.24 -29.65
CA LEU A 362 -24.88 -7.72 -28.61
C LEU A 362 -25.44 -8.89 -27.79
N ALA A 363 -26.76 -8.93 -27.54
CA ALA A 363 -27.39 -10.05 -26.86
C ALA A 363 -27.42 -11.32 -27.70
N ALA A 364 -27.55 -11.17 -29.03
CA ALA A 364 -27.54 -12.28 -29.97
C ALA A 364 -26.13 -12.83 -30.22
N ASP A 365 -25.13 -11.96 -30.28
CA ASP A 365 -23.72 -12.33 -30.45
C ASP A 365 -22.80 -11.40 -29.62
N PRO A 366 -22.38 -11.83 -28.45
CA PRO A 366 -21.44 -11.07 -27.59
C PRO A 366 -20.11 -10.73 -28.26
N SER A 367 -19.67 -11.48 -29.28
CA SER A 367 -18.39 -11.23 -29.96
C SER A 367 -18.37 -9.93 -30.78
N LEU A 368 -19.54 -9.34 -31.03
CA LEU A 368 -19.70 -8.07 -31.71
C LEU A 368 -19.22 -6.87 -30.90
N SER A 369 -19.04 -7.03 -29.56
CA SER A 369 -18.49 -5.97 -28.73
C SER A 369 -17.04 -5.67 -29.09
N ALA A 370 -16.69 -4.39 -29.14
CA ALA A 370 -15.32 -3.92 -29.30
C ALA A 370 -14.54 -3.86 -27.98
N SER A 371 -15.23 -3.88 -26.82
CA SER A 371 -14.61 -3.68 -25.49
C SER A 371 -13.97 -4.94 -24.90
N GLY A 372 -14.30 -6.13 -25.37
CA GLY A 372 -13.62 -7.37 -25.02
C GLY A 372 -14.43 -8.34 -24.16
N ARG A 373 -14.60 -8.22 -22.84
CA ARG A 373 -15.15 -9.32 -22.02
C ARG A 373 -16.50 -9.07 -21.33
N SER A 374 -16.76 -7.92 -20.80
CA SER A 374 -18.00 -7.69 -20.07
C SER A 374 -19.10 -7.10 -20.95
N VAL A 375 -19.66 -7.92 -21.81
CA VAL A 375 -20.85 -7.52 -22.60
C VAL A 375 -22.05 -7.28 -21.68
N ALA A 376 -22.07 -7.85 -20.47
CA ALA A 376 -23.18 -7.69 -19.53
C ALA A 376 -23.33 -6.23 -19.09
N ALA A 377 -22.25 -5.51 -18.83
CA ALA A 377 -22.28 -4.08 -18.45
C ALA A 377 -22.75 -3.20 -19.64
N GLU A 378 -22.23 -3.45 -20.86
CA GLU A 378 -22.69 -2.77 -22.06
C GLU A 378 -24.20 -3.00 -22.32
N LEU A 379 -24.66 -4.26 -22.17
CA LEU A 379 -26.07 -4.60 -22.28
C LEU A 379 -26.92 -3.89 -21.21
N ALA A 380 -26.42 -3.80 -19.97
CA ALA A 380 -27.12 -3.08 -18.90
C ALA A 380 -27.33 -1.60 -19.25
N ALA A 381 -26.28 -0.95 -19.80
CA ALA A 381 -26.35 0.43 -20.28
C ALA A 381 -27.38 0.59 -21.41
N HIS A 382 -27.21 -0.21 -22.48
CA HIS A 382 -28.08 -0.11 -23.65
C HIS A 382 -29.54 -0.42 -23.33
N TRP A 383 -29.83 -1.46 -22.54
CA TRP A 383 -31.19 -1.78 -22.17
C TRP A 383 -31.82 -0.75 -21.22
N SER A 384 -31.01 -0.15 -20.31
CA SER A 384 -31.48 0.96 -19.48
C SER A 384 -31.84 2.18 -20.32
N ALA A 385 -30.98 2.57 -21.25
CA ALA A 385 -31.21 3.70 -22.16
C ALA A 385 -32.38 3.43 -23.15
N ALA A 386 -32.62 2.16 -23.50
CA ALA A 386 -33.77 1.71 -24.29
C ALA A 386 -35.05 1.58 -23.47
N HIS A 387 -35.05 1.81 -22.17
CA HIS A 387 -36.14 1.57 -21.24
C HIS A 387 -36.69 0.14 -21.27
N ASN A 388 -35.86 -0.84 -21.65
CA ASN A 388 -36.22 -2.27 -21.59
C ASN A 388 -35.84 -2.79 -20.21
N LEU A 389 -36.69 -2.54 -19.22
CA LEU A 389 -36.43 -2.84 -17.82
C LEU A 389 -36.15 -4.33 -17.55
N PRO A 390 -36.87 -5.32 -18.17
CA PRO A 390 -36.55 -6.73 -17.96
C PRO A 390 -35.15 -7.12 -18.42
N ALA A 391 -34.74 -6.64 -19.60
CA ALA A 391 -33.44 -6.94 -20.15
C ALA A 391 -32.33 -6.19 -19.37
N ALA A 392 -32.59 -4.94 -18.95
CA ALA A 392 -31.69 -4.16 -18.09
C ALA A 392 -31.46 -4.85 -16.73
N PHE A 393 -32.51 -5.36 -16.11
CA PHE A 393 -32.43 -6.12 -14.86
C PHE A 393 -31.49 -7.35 -15.00
N ALA A 394 -31.78 -8.19 -15.99
CA ALA A 394 -31.01 -9.41 -16.20
C ALA A 394 -29.52 -9.13 -16.55
N ALA A 395 -29.29 -8.07 -17.32
CA ALA A 395 -27.94 -7.62 -17.68
C ALA A 395 -27.19 -7.04 -16.44
N SER A 396 -27.85 -6.20 -15.64
CA SER A 396 -27.27 -5.65 -14.40
C SER A 396 -26.90 -6.73 -13.40
N ALA A 397 -27.79 -7.71 -13.16
CA ALA A 397 -27.49 -8.82 -12.26
C ALA A 397 -26.27 -9.63 -12.70
N ARG A 398 -26.11 -9.85 -14.03
CA ARG A 398 -24.92 -10.53 -14.60
C ARG A 398 -23.68 -9.66 -14.52
N ALA A 399 -23.79 -8.38 -14.85
CA ALA A 399 -22.66 -7.43 -14.77
C ALA A 399 -22.11 -7.33 -13.35
N GLY A 400 -22.99 -7.28 -12.34
CA GLY A 400 -22.59 -7.32 -10.94
C GLY A 400 -21.82 -8.59 -10.59
N ALA A 401 -22.30 -9.76 -11.05
CA ALA A 401 -21.59 -11.02 -10.83
C ALA A 401 -20.23 -11.11 -11.57
N GLU A 402 -20.11 -10.52 -12.74
CA GLU A 402 -18.84 -10.44 -13.48
C GLU A 402 -17.85 -9.50 -12.79
N ALA A 403 -18.29 -8.31 -12.37
CA ALA A 403 -17.49 -7.34 -11.65
C ALA A 403 -16.98 -7.90 -10.30
N GLU A 404 -17.84 -8.62 -9.57
CA GLU A 404 -17.46 -9.28 -8.30
C GLU A 404 -16.32 -10.28 -8.50
N ARG A 405 -16.38 -11.11 -9.57
CA ARG A 405 -15.29 -12.06 -9.91
C ARG A 405 -13.98 -11.37 -10.31
N MET A 406 -14.04 -10.14 -10.80
CA MET A 406 -12.89 -9.31 -11.15
C MET A 406 -12.39 -8.48 -9.95
N ALA A 407 -12.93 -8.69 -8.75
CA ALA A 407 -12.68 -7.85 -7.57
C ALA A 407 -12.91 -6.34 -7.81
N ALA A 408 -13.81 -6.01 -8.73
CA ALA A 408 -14.29 -4.66 -9.03
C ALA A 408 -15.56 -4.39 -8.19
N PHE A 409 -15.34 -4.23 -6.89
CA PHE A 409 -16.45 -4.29 -5.91
C PHE A 409 -17.36 -3.06 -5.97
N ALA A 410 -16.84 -1.88 -6.31
CA ALA A 410 -17.66 -0.67 -6.45
C ALA A 410 -18.65 -0.78 -7.62
N GLU A 411 -18.18 -1.27 -8.76
CA GLU A 411 -19.01 -1.52 -9.94
C GLU A 411 -20.00 -2.68 -9.70
N ALA A 412 -19.56 -3.74 -9.02
CA ALA A 412 -20.43 -4.84 -8.65
C ALA A 412 -21.59 -4.36 -7.76
N ASN A 413 -21.29 -3.52 -6.75
CA ASN A 413 -22.29 -2.89 -5.91
C ASN A 413 -23.30 -2.09 -6.74
N ALA A 414 -22.84 -1.18 -7.59
CA ALA A 414 -23.71 -0.34 -8.43
C ALA A 414 -24.64 -1.17 -9.32
N HIS A 415 -24.12 -2.25 -9.93
CA HIS A 415 -24.93 -3.14 -10.76
C HIS A 415 -25.94 -3.97 -9.96
N PHE A 416 -25.60 -4.50 -8.77
CA PHE A 416 -26.57 -5.22 -7.93
C PHE A 416 -27.63 -4.28 -7.36
N GLU A 417 -27.28 -3.08 -6.94
CA GLU A 417 -28.25 -2.06 -6.52
C GLU A 417 -29.21 -1.72 -7.67
N ARG A 418 -28.67 -1.50 -8.88
CA ARG A 418 -29.50 -1.22 -10.06
C ARG A 418 -30.47 -2.36 -10.35
N ALA A 419 -30.02 -3.61 -10.26
CA ALA A 419 -30.91 -4.77 -10.41
C ALA A 419 -31.99 -4.80 -9.31
N ALA A 420 -31.65 -4.54 -8.05
CA ALA A 420 -32.60 -4.50 -6.94
C ALA A 420 -33.65 -3.38 -7.08
N GLU A 421 -33.26 -2.21 -7.62
CA GLU A 421 -34.19 -1.09 -7.93
C GLU A 421 -35.21 -1.46 -9.01
N LEU A 422 -34.78 -2.20 -10.03
CA LEU A 422 -35.65 -2.59 -11.15
C LEU A 422 -36.65 -3.69 -10.77
N TRP A 423 -36.44 -4.35 -9.63
CA TRP A 423 -37.19 -5.53 -9.21
C TRP A 423 -38.72 -5.34 -9.26
N ASP A 424 -39.25 -4.26 -8.70
CA ASP A 424 -40.69 -4.02 -8.62
C ASP A 424 -41.28 -3.54 -9.96
N ALA A 425 -40.47 -3.08 -10.89
CA ALA A 425 -40.88 -2.56 -12.18
C ALA A 425 -41.02 -3.63 -13.28
N ILE A 426 -40.64 -4.89 -12.98
CA ILE A 426 -40.64 -6.00 -13.95
C ILE A 426 -41.60 -7.12 -13.53
N SER A 427 -42.05 -7.95 -14.50
CA SER A 427 -42.96 -9.06 -14.24
C SER A 427 -42.25 -10.24 -13.55
N ALA A 428 -43.04 -11.13 -12.92
CA ALA A 428 -42.52 -12.33 -12.29
C ALA A 428 -41.79 -13.26 -13.28
N GLU A 429 -42.31 -13.35 -14.53
CA GLU A 429 -41.68 -14.14 -15.59
C GLU A 429 -40.29 -13.58 -15.95
N ALA A 430 -40.13 -12.25 -15.97
CA ALA A 430 -38.85 -11.61 -16.25
C ALA A 430 -37.82 -11.80 -15.14
N ARG A 431 -38.25 -12.06 -13.90
CA ARG A 431 -37.38 -12.36 -12.74
C ARG A 431 -36.93 -13.83 -12.72
N ALA A 432 -37.61 -14.71 -13.45
CA ALA A 432 -37.36 -16.14 -13.38
C ALA A 432 -35.91 -16.48 -13.77
N GLY A 433 -35.23 -17.27 -12.92
CA GLY A 433 -33.83 -17.66 -13.12
C GLY A 433 -32.76 -16.64 -12.71
N SER A 434 -33.19 -15.46 -12.21
CA SER A 434 -32.28 -14.48 -11.61
C SER A 434 -32.28 -14.58 -10.07
N PRO A 435 -31.25 -14.08 -9.37
CA PRO A 435 -31.27 -13.96 -7.91
C PRO A 435 -32.51 -13.16 -7.46
N ASP A 436 -33.11 -13.53 -6.32
CA ASP A 436 -34.21 -12.76 -5.76
C ASP A 436 -33.71 -11.39 -5.19
N ARG A 437 -34.68 -10.53 -4.80
CA ARG A 437 -34.34 -9.19 -4.34
C ARG A 437 -33.51 -9.20 -3.06
N VAL A 438 -33.72 -10.14 -2.17
CA VAL A 438 -32.95 -10.27 -0.93
C VAL A 438 -31.53 -10.64 -1.24
N GLU A 439 -31.30 -11.59 -2.15
CA GLU A 439 -29.97 -12.00 -2.58
C GLU A 439 -29.22 -10.88 -3.34
N LEU A 440 -29.92 -10.11 -4.19
CA LEU A 440 -29.35 -8.94 -4.86
C LEU A 440 -28.89 -7.89 -3.85
N LEU A 441 -29.72 -7.53 -2.87
CA LEU A 441 -29.36 -6.57 -1.82
C LEU A 441 -28.25 -7.12 -0.91
N ARG A 442 -28.24 -8.41 -0.61
CA ARG A 442 -27.18 -9.07 0.16
C ARG A 442 -25.83 -8.99 -0.55
N ARG A 443 -25.82 -9.26 -1.86
CA ARG A 443 -24.60 -9.14 -2.69
C ARG A 443 -24.17 -7.69 -2.82
N ALA A 444 -25.12 -6.75 -3.01
CA ALA A 444 -24.82 -5.34 -2.99
C ALA A 444 -24.21 -4.89 -1.65
N ALA A 445 -24.74 -5.36 -0.52
CA ALA A 445 -24.15 -5.06 0.80
C ALA A 445 -22.74 -5.61 0.96
N GLU A 446 -22.49 -6.86 0.55
CA GLU A 446 -21.16 -7.47 0.63
C GLU A 446 -20.16 -6.73 -0.26
N THR A 447 -20.53 -6.40 -1.50
CA THR A 447 -19.65 -5.68 -2.43
C THR A 447 -19.42 -4.23 -2.00
N ALA A 448 -20.41 -3.54 -1.40
CA ALA A 448 -20.21 -2.24 -0.77
C ALA A 448 -19.18 -2.30 0.37
N HIS A 449 -19.29 -3.33 1.23
CA HIS A 449 -18.32 -3.57 2.30
C HIS A 449 -16.90 -3.79 1.75
N LEU A 450 -16.75 -4.65 0.74
CA LEU A 450 -15.45 -4.94 0.12
C LEU A 450 -14.88 -3.73 -0.65
N ALA A 451 -15.74 -2.82 -1.12
CA ALA A 451 -15.35 -1.53 -1.70
C ALA A 451 -14.97 -0.47 -0.64
N GLY A 452 -15.09 -0.79 0.66
CA GLY A 452 -14.77 0.11 1.76
C GLY A 452 -15.91 1.03 2.22
N ASP A 453 -17.14 0.86 1.69
CA ASP A 453 -18.34 1.62 2.11
C ASP A 453 -19.17 0.81 3.10
N ALA A 454 -18.69 0.74 4.35
CA ALA A 454 -19.34 -0.03 5.40
C ALA A 454 -20.72 0.54 5.81
N ASP A 455 -20.90 1.86 5.77
CA ASP A 455 -22.21 2.49 6.06
C ASP A 455 -23.25 2.10 5.01
N ARG A 456 -22.87 2.07 3.73
CA ARG A 456 -23.75 1.61 2.65
C ARG A 456 -24.07 0.13 2.80
N ALA A 457 -23.08 -0.70 3.18
CA ALA A 457 -23.29 -2.12 3.44
C ALA A 457 -24.32 -2.37 4.54
N VAL A 458 -24.26 -1.62 5.67
CA VAL A 458 -25.28 -1.67 6.74
C VAL A 458 -26.67 -1.29 6.21
N ALA A 459 -26.76 -0.20 5.44
CA ALA A 459 -28.04 0.27 4.91
C ALA A 459 -28.69 -0.78 3.96
N LEU A 460 -27.90 -1.36 3.07
CA LEU A 460 -28.35 -2.40 2.13
C LEU A 460 -28.71 -3.70 2.85
N GLY A 461 -27.90 -4.12 3.83
CA GLY A 461 -28.19 -5.29 4.67
C GLY A 461 -29.53 -5.15 5.42
N ARG A 462 -29.77 -3.98 6.03
CA ARG A 462 -31.04 -3.67 6.69
C ARG A 462 -32.22 -3.64 5.70
N SER A 463 -31.98 -3.14 4.48
CA SER A 463 -32.98 -3.15 3.43
C SER A 463 -33.36 -4.60 3.00
N ALA A 464 -32.34 -5.48 2.90
CA ALA A 464 -32.58 -6.91 2.65
C ALA A 464 -33.34 -7.56 3.79
N LEU A 465 -32.96 -7.32 5.03
CA LEU A 465 -33.61 -7.85 6.23
C LEU A 465 -35.10 -7.42 6.32
N GLY A 466 -35.39 -6.17 5.97
CA GLY A 466 -36.77 -5.65 5.93
C GLY A 466 -37.71 -6.35 4.93
N LEU A 467 -37.17 -7.15 4.01
CA LEU A 467 -37.94 -7.97 3.07
C LEU A 467 -38.14 -9.42 3.54
N VAL A 468 -37.45 -9.82 4.60
CA VAL A 468 -37.49 -11.19 5.11
C VAL A 468 -38.44 -11.28 6.29
N ASP A 469 -39.32 -12.29 6.29
CA ASP A 469 -40.08 -12.66 7.48
C ASP A 469 -39.22 -13.65 8.31
N GLU A 470 -38.71 -13.17 9.42
CA GLU A 470 -37.84 -13.95 10.31
C GLU A 470 -38.45 -15.25 10.81
N THR A 471 -39.79 -15.35 10.81
CA THR A 471 -40.51 -16.55 11.24
C THR A 471 -40.55 -17.62 10.15
N SER A 472 -40.74 -17.21 8.90
CA SER A 472 -40.85 -18.16 7.76
C SER A 472 -39.45 -18.46 7.16
N ASP A 473 -38.52 -17.50 7.19
CA ASP A 473 -37.20 -17.63 6.59
C ASP A 473 -36.03 -17.32 7.58
N PRO A 474 -36.01 -18.01 8.76
CA PRO A 474 -35.07 -17.68 9.84
C PRO A 474 -33.63 -17.89 9.49
N LEU A 475 -33.26 -18.77 8.55
CA LEU A 475 -31.89 -18.95 8.09
C LEU A 475 -31.38 -17.73 7.34
N VAL A 476 -32.20 -17.16 6.47
CA VAL A 476 -31.86 -15.96 5.70
C VAL A 476 -31.75 -14.76 6.65
N ALA A 477 -32.68 -14.61 7.59
CA ALA A 477 -32.66 -13.58 8.60
C ALA A 477 -31.38 -13.65 9.46
N ALA A 478 -31.03 -14.82 9.99
CA ALA A 478 -29.82 -15.04 10.78
C ALA A 478 -28.55 -14.70 10.00
N ALA A 479 -28.49 -15.06 8.71
CA ALA A 479 -27.35 -14.74 7.86
C ALA A 479 -27.22 -13.22 7.58
N LEU A 480 -28.33 -12.51 7.46
CA LEU A 480 -28.34 -11.06 7.28
C LEU A 480 -27.95 -10.34 8.58
N HIS A 481 -28.47 -10.72 9.74
CA HIS A 481 -28.06 -10.20 11.04
C HIS A 481 -26.55 -10.40 11.28
N GLU A 482 -26.00 -11.58 10.96
CA GLU A 482 -24.56 -11.86 11.10
C GLU A 482 -23.72 -10.89 10.26
N ARG A 483 -24.11 -10.65 9.00
CA ARG A 483 -23.41 -9.72 8.11
C ARG A 483 -23.54 -8.28 8.58
N ILE A 484 -24.74 -7.83 8.95
CA ILE A 484 -24.97 -6.48 9.49
C ILE A 484 -24.11 -6.25 10.74
N GLY A 485 -24.03 -7.24 11.64
CA GLY A 485 -23.16 -7.17 12.82
C GLY A 485 -21.69 -6.95 12.45
N ARG A 486 -21.18 -7.67 11.45
CA ARG A 486 -19.80 -7.46 10.94
C ARG A 486 -19.59 -6.05 10.34
N TYR A 487 -20.55 -5.56 9.56
CA TYR A 487 -20.44 -4.21 8.95
C TYR A 487 -20.48 -3.11 10.02
N LEU A 488 -21.37 -3.24 11.03
CA LEU A 488 -21.46 -2.32 12.18
C LEU A 488 -20.17 -2.27 12.99
N TRP A 489 -19.48 -3.41 13.16
CA TRP A 489 -18.18 -3.45 13.81
C TRP A 489 -17.17 -2.56 13.08
N ILE A 490 -17.12 -2.64 11.75
CA ILE A 490 -16.19 -1.83 10.93
C ILE A 490 -16.56 -0.34 10.97
N CYS A 491 -17.86 -0.01 11.09
CA CYS A 491 -18.30 1.37 11.33
C CYS A 491 -17.97 1.87 12.75
N GLY A 492 -17.33 1.06 13.61
CA GLY A 492 -17.03 1.41 15.01
C GLY A 492 -18.25 1.35 15.94
N GLN A 493 -19.39 0.84 15.50
CA GLN A 493 -20.63 0.70 16.28
C GLN A 493 -20.64 -0.63 17.06
N GLN A 494 -19.70 -0.76 18.01
CA GLN A 494 -19.40 -2.04 18.68
C GLN A 494 -20.61 -2.64 19.45
N ARG A 495 -21.42 -1.80 20.11
CA ARG A 495 -22.59 -2.24 20.86
C ARG A 495 -23.66 -2.79 19.92
N ASP A 496 -23.97 -2.05 18.87
CA ASP A 496 -24.97 -2.47 17.89
C ASP A 496 -24.52 -3.73 17.15
N ALA A 497 -23.22 -3.88 16.91
CA ALA A 497 -22.64 -5.07 16.28
C ALA A 497 -22.88 -6.34 17.10
N ILE A 498 -22.64 -6.29 18.43
CA ILE A 498 -22.86 -7.47 19.30
C ILE A 498 -24.37 -7.77 19.46
N ASP A 499 -25.19 -6.74 19.52
CA ASP A 499 -26.65 -6.90 19.60
C ASP A 499 -27.19 -7.58 18.32
N GLU A 500 -26.71 -7.18 17.14
CA GLU A 500 -27.07 -7.81 15.86
C GLU A 500 -26.63 -9.28 15.78
N LEU A 501 -25.41 -9.61 16.24
CA LEU A 501 -24.96 -10.99 16.29
C LEU A 501 -25.77 -11.82 17.31
N GLY A 502 -26.18 -11.21 18.43
CA GLY A 502 -27.11 -11.84 19.38
C GLY A 502 -28.46 -12.16 18.74
N LEU A 503 -29.00 -11.27 17.90
CA LEU A 503 -30.20 -11.53 17.11
C LEU A 503 -29.97 -12.64 16.10
N ALA A 504 -28.83 -12.68 15.40
CA ALA A 504 -28.49 -13.76 14.47
C ALA A 504 -28.54 -15.13 15.15
N VAL A 505 -27.98 -15.23 16.37
CA VAL A 505 -28.03 -16.47 17.16
C VAL A 505 -29.44 -16.81 17.63
N ALA A 506 -30.21 -15.79 18.05
CA ALA A 506 -31.59 -16.00 18.57
C ALA A 506 -32.58 -16.48 17.50
N VAL A 507 -32.44 -15.97 16.27
CA VAL A 507 -33.30 -16.32 15.13
C VAL A 507 -32.88 -17.66 14.50
N MET A 508 -31.60 -18.10 14.65
CA MET A 508 -31.08 -19.32 14.03
C MET A 508 -31.81 -20.58 14.54
N PRO A 509 -32.45 -21.37 13.67
CA PRO A 509 -33.14 -22.58 14.09
C PRO A 509 -32.22 -23.65 14.63
N GLU A 510 -32.63 -24.39 15.64
CA GLU A 510 -31.85 -25.51 16.18
C GLU A 510 -31.62 -26.62 15.16
N GLN A 511 -32.56 -26.81 14.21
CA GLN A 511 -32.46 -27.78 13.11
C GLN A 511 -31.71 -27.30 11.89
N ALA A 512 -31.20 -26.07 11.90
CA ALA A 512 -30.38 -25.54 10.81
C ALA A 512 -29.12 -26.39 10.57
N PRO A 513 -28.59 -26.41 9.34
CA PRO A 513 -27.34 -27.09 9.05
C PRO A 513 -26.24 -26.71 10.04
N ALA A 514 -25.46 -27.69 10.48
CA ALA A 514 -24.44 -27.48 11.50
C ALA A 514 -23.40 -26.41 11.06
N ALA A 515 -23.10 -26.34 9.77
CA ALA A 515 -22.20 -25.34 9.21
C ALA A 515 -22.72 -23.90 9.37
N ASP A 516 -24.02 -23.66 9.13
CA ASP A 516 -24.62 -22.32 9.26
C ASP A 516 -24.67 -21.89 10.72
N ARG A 517 -25.04 -22.81 11.61
CA ARG A 517 -25.00 -22.55 13.05
C ARG A 517 -23.60 -22.28 13.56
N ALA A 518 -22.62 -23.02 13.06
CA ALA A 518 -21.21 -22.81 13.38
C ALA A 518 -20.74 -21.41 12.96
N ARG A 519 -21.10 -20.97 11.76
CA ARG A 519 -20.73 -19.66 11.23
C ARG A 519 -21.26 -18.52 12.09
N VAL A 520 -22.55 -18.54 12.43
CA VAL A 520 -23.19 -17.48 13.24
C VAL A 520 -22.63 -17.45 14.68
N LEU A 521 -22.54 -18.61 15.34
CA LEU A 521 -21.95 -18.69 16.68
C LEU A 521 -20.46 -18.34 16.69
N GLY A 522 -19.73 -18.70 15.62
CA GLY A 522 -18.31 -18.36 15.45
C GLY A 522 -18.10 -16.87 15.28
N ALA A 523 -18.99 -16.20 14.53
CA ALA A 523 -18.95 -14.74 14.36
C ALA A 523 -19.20 -13.99 15.68
N GLU A 524 -20.19 -14.43 16.48
CA GLU A 524 -20.41 -13.88 17.83
C GLU A 524 -19.20 -14.13 18.73
N GLY A 525 -18.66 -15.36 18.73
CA GLY A 525 -17.46 -15.70 19.52
C GLY A 525 -16.24 -14.88 19.11
N HIS A 526 -16.05 -14.63 17.82
CA HIS A 526 -14.97 -13.77 17.33
C HIS A 526 -15.12 -12.34 17.86
N LEU A 527 -16.32 -11.76 17.76
CA LEU A 527 -16.55 -10.40 18.23
C LEU A 527 -16.37 -10.28 19.76
N LEU A 528 -16.84 -11.27 20.53
CA LEU A 528 -16.62 -11.32 21.97
C LEU A 528 -15.12 -11.40 22.33
N THR A 529 -14.31 -12.08 21.51
CA THR A 529 -12.86 -12.11 21.65
C THR A 529 -12.26 -10.71 21.44
N LEU A 530 -12.68 -10.01 20.40
CA LEU A 530 -12.22 -8.64 20.13
C LEU A 530 -12.65 -7.63 21.21
N LEU A 531 -13.76 -7.88 21.89
CA LEU A 531 -14.25 -7.07 23.02
C LEU A 531 -13.61 -7.46 24.36
N GLY A 532 -12.65 -8.36 24.41
CA GLY A 532 -12.01 -8.76 25.68
C GLY A 532 -12.83 -9.71 26.55
N ARG A 533 -14.03 -10.16 26.09
CA ARG A 533 -14.96 -11.02 26.85
C ARG A 533 -14.58 -12.49 26.75
N GLY A 534 -13.30 -12.84 27.10
CA GLY A 534 -12.70 -14.13 26.86
C GLY A 534 -13.48 -15.34 27.35
N GLY A 535 -14.12 -15.31 28.53
CA GLY A 535 -14.90 -16.43 29.07
C GLY A 535 -16.15 -16.73 28.23
N GLU A 536 -16.86 -15.71 27.76
CA GLU A 536 -18.03 -15.87 26.90
C GLU A 536 -17.62 -16.28 25.49
N ALA A 537 -16.57 -15.66 24.95
CA ALA A 537 -15.99 -16.01 23.66
C ALA A 537 -15.59 -17.49 23.59
N ARG A 538 -14.92 -18.00 24.63
CA ARG A 538 -14.53 -19.40 24.73
C ARG A 538 -15.74 -20.33 24.60
N GLY A 539 -16.78 -20.12 25.41
CA GLY A 539 -18.00 -20.97 25.36
C GLY A 539 -18.70 -20.94 24.00
N ARG A 540 -18.76 -19.77 23.34
CA ARG A 540 -19.34 -19.64 21.99
C ARG A 540 -18.49 -20.35 20.94
N CYS A 541 -17.17 -20.12 20.95
CA CYS A 541 -16.24 -20.74 20.00
C CYS A 541 -16.14 -22.25 20.17
N GLU A 542 -16.12 -22.79 21.40
CA GLU A 542 -16.13 -24.25 21.66
C GLU A 542 -17.37 -24.91 21.06
N ARG A 543 -18.54 -24.31 21.28
CA ARG A 543 -19.79 -24.82 20.69
C ARG A 543 -19.83 -24.69 19.18
N ALA A 544 -19.36 -23.58 18.64
CA ALA A 544 -19.27 -23.35 17.18
C ALA A 544 -18.31 -24.36 16.53
N LEU A 545 -17.16 -24.64 17.16
CA LEU A 545 -16.17 -25.59 16.66
C LEU A 545 -16.71 -27.02 16.60
N GLU A 546 -17.48 -27.44 17.62
CA GLU A 546 -18.15 -28.74 17.62
C GLU A 546 -19.10 -28.85 16.40
N LEU A 547 -19.89 -27.82 16.15
CA LEU A 547 -20.83 -27.76 15.01
C LEU A 547 -20.10 -27.74 13.66
N ALA A 548 -19.01 -26.97 13.52
CA ALA A 548 -18.21 -26.92 12.31
C ALA A 548 -17.65 -28.29 11.93
N ARG A 549 -17.13 -29.05 12.93
CA ARG A 549 -16.63 -30.41 12.75
C ARG A 549 -17.74 -31.38 12.39
N GLN A 550 -18.91 -31.29 13.04
CA GLN A 550 -20.08 -32.10 12.69
C GLN A 550 -20.56 -31.85 11.25
N GLY A 551 -20.53 -30.61 10.82
CA GLY A 551 -20.92 -30.19 9.47
C GLY A 551 -19.86 -30.39 8.40
N GLY A 552 -18.61 -30.78 8.76
CA GLY A 552 -17.48 -30.87 7.82
C GLY A 552 -17.04 -29.54 7.24
N ALA A 553 -17.36 -28.43 7.91
CA ALA A 553 -17.12 -27.05 7.45
C ALA A 553 -15.69 -26.61 7.80
N LYS A 554 -14.70 -27.04 7.00
CA LYS A 554 -13.27 -26.82 7.26
C LYS A 554 -12.89 -25.33 7.37
N LEU A 555 -13.46 -24.47 6.55
CA LEU A 555 -13.19 -23.03 6.58
C LEU A 555 -13.69 -22.42 7.91
N GLU A 556 -14.89 -22.78 8.33
CA GLU A 556 -15.42 -22.33 9.62
C GLU A 556 -14.65 -22.94 10.79
N GLU A 557 -14.23 -24.21 10.69
CA GLU A 557 -13.34 -24.83 11.71
C GLU A 557 -12.03 -24.02 11.85
N CYS A 558 -11.43 -23.58 10.73
CA CYS A 558 -10.23 -22.75 10.71
C CYS A 558 -10.47 -21.41 11.42
N ARG A 559 -11.48 -20.66 10.98
CA ARG A 559 -11.83 -19.34 11.52
C ARG A 559 -12.16 -19.34 12.99
N ILE A 560 -12.98 -20.30 13.41
CA ILE A 560 -13.38 -20.47 14.81
C ILE A 560 -12.19 -20.89 15.66
N SER A 561 -11.31 -21.79 15.18
CA SER A 561 -10.11 -22.19 15.90
C SER A 561 -9.17 -21.00 16.15
N THR A 562 -9.04 -20.08 15.21
CA THR A 562 -8.26 -18.84 15.41
C THR A 562 -8.84 -18.01 16.57
N SER A 563 -10.14 -17.77 16.57
CA SER A 563 -10.82 -17.00 17.63
C SER A 563 -10.80 -17.72 18.98
N LEU A 564 -11.00 -19.04 18.97
CA LEU A 564 -10.91 -19.87 20.19
C LEU A 564 -9.51 -19.84 20.81
N GLY A 565 -8.46 -19.88 19.99
CA GLY A 565 -7.08 -19.78 20.48
C GLY A 565 -6.85 -18.48 21.26
N ALA A 566 -7.30 -17.34 20.73
CA ALA A 566 -7.24 -16.07 21.44
C ALA A 566 -8.07 -16.10 22.75
N ALA A 567 -9.29 -16.63 22.72
CA ALA A 567 -10.16 -16.73 23.90
C ALA A 567 -9.60 -17.67 24.99
N LEU A 568 -8.97 -18.78 24.61
CA LEU A 568 -8.30 -19.71 25.54
C LEU A 568 -7.14 -19.01 26.25
N ARG A 569 -6.31 -18.25 25.53
CA ARG A 569 -5.25 -17.44 26.15
C ARG A 569 -5.82 -16.45 27.16
N MET A 570 -6.87 -15.69 26.79
CA MET A 570 -7.51 -14.74 27.70
C MET A 570 -8.07 -15.38 28.96
N THR A 571 -8.42 -16.67 28.91
CA THR A 571 -8.90 -17.46 30.06
C THR A 571 -7.77 -18.23 30.76
N GLY A 572 -6.49 -17.99 30.42
CA GLY A 572 -5.32 -18.56 31.08
C GLY A 572 -4.89 -19.93 30.57
N ASP A 573 -5.50 -20.46 29.50
CA ASP A 573 -5.16 -21.78 28.92
C ASP A 573 -4.22 -21.57 27.71
N SER A 574 -2.97 -21.22 27.98
CA SER A 574 -1.98 -20.92 26.93
C SER A 574 -1.61 -22.15 26.09
N GLU A 575 -1.51 -23.33 26.67
CA GLU A 575 -1.17 -24.57 25.94
C GLU A 575 -2.32 -25.01 25.03
N GLY A 576 -3.57 -24.93 25.51
CA GLY A 576 -4.77 -25.14 24.69
C GLY A 576 -4.88 -24.15 23.56
N ALA A 577 -4.52 -22.88 23.79
CA ALA A 577 -4.49 -21.83 22.79
C ALA A 577 -3.48 -22.14 21.67
N ILE A 578 -2.24 -22.50 22.01
CA ILE A 578 -1.18 -22.85 21.07
C ILE A 578 -1.60 -24.07 20.23
N ALA A 579 -2.08 -25.13 20.85
CA ALA A 579 -2.51 -26.35 20.15
C ALA A 579 -3.68 -26.05 19.17
N THR A 580 -4.61 -25.20 19.58
CA THR A 580 -5.77 -24.81 18.75
C THR A 580 -5.35 -23.95 17.55
N LEU A 581 -4.42 -23.01 17.75
CA LEU A 581 -3.90 -22.16 16.68
C LEU A 581 -2.99 -22.92 15.70
N GLU A 582 -2.20 -23.88 16.18
CA GLU A 582 -1.45 -24.80 15.30
C GLU A 582 -2.40 -25.60 14.40
N ARG A 583 -3.53 -26.06 14.93
CA ARG A 583 -4.56 -26.73 14.12
C ARG A 583 -5.18 -25.77 13.10
N SER A 584 -5.45 -24.53 13.50
CA SER A 584 -5.96 -23.51 12.58
C SER A 584 -4.97 -23.25 11.42
N ARG A 585 -3.67 -23.11 11.73
CA ARG A 585 -2.61 -22.92 10.73
C ARG A 585 -2.56 -24.08 9.73
N GLN A 586 -2.61 -25.34 10.22
CA GLN A 586 -2.65 -26.52 9.35
C GLN A 586 -3.87 -26.53 8.43
N LEU A 587 -5.04 -26.19 8.97
CA LEU A 587 -6.27 -26.10 8.17
C LEU A 587 -6.21 -25.01 7.11
N ALA A 588 -5.65 -23.83 7.45
CA ALA A 588 -5.47 -22.74 6.51
C ALA A 588 -4.54 -23.13 5.34
N GLU A 589 -3.45 -23.85 5.64
CA GLU A 589 -2.54 -24.39 4.62
C GLU A 589 -3.21 -25.45 3.76
N GLU A 590 -4.02 -26.37 4.34
CA GLU A 590 -4.80 -27.37 3.60
C GLU A 590 -5.82 -26.72 2.66
N LEU A 591 -6.44 -25.62 3.09
CA LEU A 591 -7.43 -24.87 2.31
C LEU A 591 -6.80 -24.05 1.20
N GLY A 592 -5.52 -23.69 1.34
CA GLY A 592 -4.84 -22.78 0.42
C GLY A 592 -5.42 -21.35 0.47
N ASP A 593 -5.99 -20.95 1.61
CA ASP A 593 -6.57 -19.62 1.82
C ASP A 593 -5.52 -18.66 2.42
N PRO A 594 -5.00 -17.69 1.65
CA PRO A 594 -3.93 -16.82 2.13
C PRO A 594 -4.36 -15.91 3.30
N GLU A 595 -5.63 -15.52 3.37
CA GLU A 595 -6.16 -14.68 4.45
C GLU A 595 -6.14 -15.43 5.78
N GLU A 596 -6.68 -16.66 5.77
CA GLU A 596 -6.71 -17.48 6.97
C GLU A 596 -5.31 -17.98 7.38
N MET A 597 -4.40 -18.22 6.41
CA MET A 597 -3.00 -18.49 6.73
C MET A 597 -2.36 -17.33 7.52
N MET A 598 -2.52 -16.10 7.04
CA MET A 598 -1.93 -14.94 7.72
C MET A 598 -2.53 -14.73 9.10
N ARG A 599 -3.85 -14.86 9.23
CA ARG A 599 -4.52 -14.77 10.54
C ARG A 599 -4.00 -15.83 11.53
N ALA A 600 -3.84 -17.05 11.08
CA ALA A 600 -3.33 -18.14 11.93
C ALA A 600 -1.87 -17.90 12.37
N TYR A 601 -0.99 -17.48 11.45
CA TYR A 601 0.41 -17.17 11.76
C TYR A 601 0.55 -16.01 12.75
N ILE A 602 -0.21 -14.91 12.54
CA ILE A 602 -0.19 -13.73 13.42
C ILE A 602 -0.65 -14.10 14.83
N ASN A 603 -1.81 -14.77 14.94
CA ASN A 603 -2.37 -15.12 16.26
C ASN A 603 -1.52 -16.18 16.99
N LEU A 604 -0.95 -17.15 16.27
CA LEU A 604 -0.08 -18.15 16.89
C LEU A 604 1.22 -17.52 17.43
N ALA A 605 1.84 -16.65 16.64
CA ALA A 605 3.04 -15.94 17.08
C ALA A 605 2.76 -15.02 18.27
N GLU A 606 1.60 -14.36 18.30
CA GLU A 606 1.16 -13.50 19.41
C GLU A 606 0.95 -14.30 20.70
N VAL A 607 0.24 -15.45 20.65
CA VAL A 607 -0.01 -16.30 21.82
C VAL A 607 1.29 -16.91 22.33
N LEU A 608 2.20 -17.34 21.47
CA LEU A 608 3.53 -17.84 21.88
C LEU A 608 4.32 -16.74 22.61
N ASP A 609 4.31 -15.54 22.07
CA ASP A 609 4.98 -14.37 22.65
C ASP A 609 4.42 -14.02 24.05
N GLN A 610 3.10 -13.88 24.15
CA GLN A 610 2.40 -13.60 25.39
C GLN A 610 2.55 -14.74 26.44
N SER A 611 2.87 -15.96 25.98
CA SER A 611 3.17 -17.11 26.84
C SER A 611 4.66 -17.19 27.25
N GLY A 612 5.48 -16.21 26.88
CA GLY A 612 6.92 -16.17 27.19
C GLY A 612 7.79 -17.05 26.29
N ARG A 613 7.26 -17.54 25.19
CA ARG A 613 7.97 -18.39 24.20
C ARG A 613 8.46 -17.53 23.02
N LEU A 614 9.22 -16.46 23.32
CA LEU A 614 9.66 -15.45 22.33
C LEU A 614 10.43 -16.06 21.15
N SER A 615 11.30 -17.04 21.39
CA SER A 615 12.07 -17.70 20.32
C SER A 615 11.17 -18.44 19.34
N ASP A 616 10.16 -19.17 19.84
CA ASP A 616 9.19 -19.88 19.01
C ASP A 616 8.31 -18.90 18.25
N ALA A 617 7.93 -17.77 18.89
CA ALA A 617 7.18 -16.69 18.25
C ALA A 617 7.95 -16.05 17.08
N VAL A 618 9.27 -15.85 17.23
CA VAL A 618 10.15 -15.37 16.15
C VAL A 618 10.19 -16.36 14.99
N GLU A 619 10.29 -17.66 15.24
CA GLU A 619 10.30 -18.69 14.19
C GLU A 619 8.97 -18.74 13.42
N VAL A 620 7.84 -18.72 14.14
CA VAL A 620 6.50 -18.67 13.54
C VAL A 620 6.30 -17.39 12.72
N SER A 621 6.72 -16.23 13.24
CA SER A 621 6.65 -14.96 12.52
C SER A 621 7.49 -14.99 11.24
N ARG A 622 8.70 -15.57 11.28
CA ARG A 622 9.58 -15.74 10.12
C ARG A 622 8.95 -16.63 9.05
N ALA A 623 8.31 -17.72 9.46
CA ALA A 623 7.53 -18.58 8.58
C ALA A 623 6.33 -17.83 7.97
N GLY A 624 5.63 -17.01 8.75
CA GLY A 624 4.55 -16.13 8.29
C GLY A 624 5.00 -15.14 7.21
N VAL A 625 6.13 -14.46 7.42
CA VAL A 625 6.73 -13.54 6.41
C VAL A 625 7.08 -14.31 5.12
N ALA A 626 7.71 -15.49 5.23
CA ALA A 626 8.03 -16.32 4.08
C ALA A 626 6.78 -16.77 3.32
N THR A 627 5.71 -17.12 4.04
CA THR A 627 4.42 -17.49 3.46
C THR A 627 3.74 -16.31 2.78
N ALA A 628 3.68 -15.13 3.41
CA ALA A 628 3.11 -13.91 2.81
C ALA A 628 3.80 -13.55 1.48
N ARG A 629 5.13 -13.70 1.40
CA ARG A 629 5.89 -13.50 0.16
C ARG A 629 5.57 -14.55 -0.91
N ARG A 630 5.46 -15.82 -0.51
CA ARG A 630 5.19 -16.94 -1.42
C ARG A 630 3.78 -16.89 -2.00
N GLU A 631 2.79 -16.56 -1.17
CA GLU A 631 1.38 -16.47 -1.57
C GLU A 631 1.03 -15.12 -2.22
N GLY A 632 1.97 -14.17 -2.27
CA GLY A 632 1.76 -12.86 -2.89
C GLY A 632 0.69 -12.03 -2.15
N VAL A 633 0.82 -11.85 -0.83
CA VAL A 633 -0.12 -11.07 0.01
C VAL A 633 0.57 -9.81 0.54
N PRO A 634 0.90 -8.83 -0.31
CA PRO A 634 1.69 -7.67 0.06
C PRO A 634 0.97 -6.68 0.97
N SER A 635 -0.37 -6.70 0.99
CA SER A 635 -1.18 -5.86 1.89
C SER A 635 -0.95 -6.19 3.37
N VAL A 636 -0.66 -7.44 3.70
CA VAL A 636 -0.39 -7.91 5.07
C VAL A 636 1.10 -7.91 5.39
N LEU A 637 1.97 -7.92 4.36
CA LEU A 637 3.41 -8.07 4.51
C LEU A 637 4.05 -7.02 5.45
N PRO A 638 3.70 -5.71 5.40
CA PRO A 638 4.23 -4.72 6.33
C PRO A 638 3.90 -5.03 7.79
N MET A 639 2.72 -5.58 8.07
CA MET A 639 2.29 -5.97 9.42
C MET A 639 3.13 -7.13 9.93
N VAL A 640 3.19 -8.24 9.19
CA VAL A 640 3.92 -9.44 9.65
C VAL A 640 5.43 -9.19 9.75
N ILE A 641 6.01 -8.33 8.91
CA ILE A 641 7.40 -7.89 9.04
C ILE A 641 7.58 -7.01 10.28
N GLY A 642 6.67 -6.05 10.53
CA GLY A 642 6.72 -5.20 11.72
C GLY A 642 6.66 -6.01 13.02
N GLU A 643 5.77 -7.00 13.08
CA GLU A 643 5.64 -7.96 14.18
C GLU A 643 6.93 -8.79 14.39
N LEU A 644 7.47 -9.37 13.31
CA LEU A 644 8.74 -10.08 13.37
C LEU A 644 9.89 -9.18 13.84
N ALA A 645 9.99 -7.98 13.28
CA ALA A 645 11.03 -7.02 13.64
C ALA A 645 10.95 -6.59 15.10
N GLY A 646 9.75 -6.36 15.63
CA GLY A 646 9.53 -6.05 17.05
C GLY A 646 10.03 -7.17 17.97
N ARG A 647 9.69 -8.44 17.64
CA ARG A 647 10.17 -9.62 18.38
C ARG A 647 11.69 -9.78 18.27
N LEU A 648 12.27 -9.55 17.09
CA LEU A 648 13.72 -9.57 16.88
C LEU A 648 14.44 -8.48 17.70
N VAL A 649 13.89 -7.27 17.76
CA VAL A 649 14.47 -6.19 18.57
C VAL A 649 14.52 -6.57 20.05
N ARG A 650 13.46 -7.17 20.59
CA ARG A 650 13.39 -7.64 21.97
C ARG A 650 14.38 -8.79 22.24
N GLN A 651 14.48 -9.76 21.33
CA GLN A 651 15.40 -10.89 21.44
C GLN A 651 16.89 -10.49 21.26
N GLY A 652 17.16 -9.34 20.60
CA GLY A 652 18.52 -8.90 20.27
C GLY A 652 18.96 -9.22 18.83
N GLY A 653 18.06 -9.63 17.96
CA GLY A 653 18.27 -9.90 16.52
C GLY A 653 18.29 -8.64 15.67
N TRP A 654 18.92 -7.55 16.12
CA TRP A 654 18.85 -6.21 15.50
C TRP A 654 19.38 -6.17 14.08
N ALA A 655 20.37 -7.00 13.74
CA ALA A 655 20.89 -7.10 12.39
C ALA A 655 19.88 -7.66 11.37
N GLU A 656 19.08 -8.66 11.78
CA GLU A 656 18.00 -9.20 10.94
C GLU A 656 16.85 -8.20 10.80
N ALA A 657 16.49 -7.50 11.89
CA ALA A 657 15.48 -6.43 11.85
C ALA A 657 15.83 -5.34 10.84
N ASP A 658 17.12 -4.92 10.75
CA ASP A 658 17.59 -3.96 9.76
C ASP A 658 17.42 -4.42 8.32
N VAL A 659 17.54 -5.73 8.08
CA VAL A 659 17.41 -6.30 6.74
C VAL A 659 15.95 -6.34 6.28
N ILE A 660 15.02 -6.63 7.19
CA ILE A 660 13.61 -6.83 6.83
C ILE A 660 12.76 -5.55 6.90
N LEU A 661 13.05 -4.62 7.83
CA LEU A 661 12.28 -3.39 8.02
C LEU A 661 12.19 -2.50 6.77
N PRO A 662 13.25 -2.31 5.94
CA PRO A 662 13.15 -1.50 4.73
C PRO A 662 12.04 -1.93 3.77
N GLU A 663 11.74 -3.23 3.68
CA GLU A 663 10.66 -3.74 2.86
C GLU A 663 9.27 -3.30 3.37
N ALA A 664 9.07 -3.34 4.69
CA ALA A 664 7.80 -2.97 5.32
C ALA A 664 7.52 -1.46 5.32
N ILE A 665 8.59 -0.64 5.38
CA ILE A 665 8.49 0.82 5.42
C ILE A 665 8.65 1.48 4.07
N ALA A 666 8.93 0.73 3.01
CA ALA A 666 9.10 1.27 1.67
C ALA A 666 7.97 2.26 1.35
N PRO A 667 8.24 3.39 0.65
CA PRO A 667 7.20 4.36 0.28
C PRO A 667 6.05 3.74 -0.52
N THR A 668 6.30 2.57 -1.08
CA THR A 668 5.42 1.74 -1.89
C THR A 668 4.56 0.78 -1.07
N ALA A 669 4.90 0.54 0.19
CA ALA A 669 4.01 -0.23 1.06
C ALA A 669 2.71 0.55 1.26
N SER A 670 1.59 -0.14 1.06
CA SER A 670 0.26 0.41 1.33
C SER A 670 0.28 1.17 2.66
N TRP A 671 -0.32 2.37 2.72
CA TRP A 671 -0.55 3.09 3.97
C TRP A 671 -1.45 2.22 4.84
N SER A 672 -0.85 1.37 5.61
CA SER A 672 -1.53 0.44 6.49
C SER A 672 -1.03 0.65 7.91
N VAL A 673 -1.83 0.24 8.85
CA VAL A 673 -1.46 0.12 10.26
C VAL A 673 -0.17 -0.70 10.40
N GLY A 674 0.04 -1.71 9.55
CA GLY A 674 1.26 -2.52 9.53
C GLY A 674 2.52 -1.71 9.22
N ARG A 675 2.46 -0.76 8.26
CA ARG A 675 3.59 0.13 7.98
C ARG A 675 3.87 1.07 9.15
N ALA A 676 2.82 1.59 9.79
CA ALA A 676 2.98 2.43 10.99
C ALA A 676 3.64 1.65 12.14
N ASN A 677 3.24 0.39 12.35
CA ASN A 677 3.89 -0.52 13.31
C ASN A 677 5.38 -0.72 12.98
N ALA A 678 5.71 -1.07 11.75
CA ALA A 678 7.10 -1.25 11.30
C ALA A 678 7.95 0.03 11.48
N LEU A 679 7.39 1.23 11.19
CA LEU A 679 8.03 2.51 11.44
C LEU A 679 8.24 2.79 12.95
N SER A 680 7.30 2.39 13.80
CA SER A 680 7.44 2.51 15.26
C SER A 680 8.57 1.62 15.78
N VAL A 681 8.66 0.38 15.29
CA VAL A 681 9.77 -0.54 15.62
C VAL A 681 11.12 0.00 15.12
N LEU A 682 11.16 0.55 13.89
CA LEU A 682 12.37 1.19 13.37
C LEU A 682 12.79 2.37 14.24
N ALA A 683 11.85 3.24 14.65
CA ALA A 683 12.13 4.37 15.50
C ALA A 683 12.69 3.92 16.86
N GLN A 684 12.14 2.87 17.45
CA GLN A 684 12.66 2.28 18.68
C GLN A 684 14.09 1.76 18.50
N LEU A 685 14.35 1.01 17.44
CA LEU A 685 15.69 0.49 17.14
C LEU A 685 16.72 1.62 16.93
N GLN A 686 16.33 2.67 16.21
CA GLN A 686 17.13 3.88 16.01
C GLN A 686 17.42 4.59 17.34
N ALA A 687 16.43 4.71 18.21
CA ALA A 687 16.60 5.29 19.55
C ALA A 687 17.58 4.49 20.40
N LEU A 688 17.45 3.17 20.44
CA LEU A 688 18.33 2.26 21.18
C LEU A 688 19.78 2.29 20.66
N ARG A 689 19.97 2.61 19.39
CA ARG A 689 21.30 2.82 18.77
C ARG A 689 21.87 4.23 18.93
N GLY A 690 21.02 5.19 19.36
CA GLY A 690 21.41 6.60 19.54
C GLY A 690 21.29 7.45 18.27
N ASP A 691 20.55 6.99 17.25
CA ASP A 691 20.16 7.80 16.10
C ASP A 691 18.83 8.55 16.39
N ALA A 692 18.93 9.56 17.26
CA ALA A 692 17.77 10.37 17.64
C ALA A 692 17.12 11.08 16.43
N ALA A 693 17.91 11.50 15.44
CA ALA A 693 17.38 12.18 14.26
C ALA A 693 16.63 11.21 13.35
N GLY A 694 17.10 9.96 13.21
CA GLY A 694 16.41 8.89 12.51
C GLY A 694 15.08 8.55 13.18
N ALA A 695 15.11 8.31 14.49
CA ALA A 695 13.91 8.02 15.28
C ALA A 695 12.83 9.10 15.12
N ASP A 696 13.24 10.37 15.19
CA ASP A 696 12.32 11.50 15.02
C ASP A 696 11.73 11.59 13.60
N ARG A 697 12.51 11.26 12.55
CA ARG A 697 11.97 11.15 11.17
C ARG A 697 10.93 10.05 11.06
N SER A 698 11.23 8.85 11.56
CA SER A 698 10.33 7.70 11.53
C SER A 698 9.03 7.98 12.29
N LEU A 699 9.10 8.59 13.48
CA LEU A 699 7.94 8.96 14.29
C LEU A 699 7.06 10.03 13.63
N ARG A 700 7.64 11.00 12.90
CA ARG A 700 6.84 11.96 12.12
C ARG A 700 6.06 11.29 10.99
N GLU A 701 6.59 10.23 10.39
CA GLU A 701 5.84 9.46 9.40
C GLU A 701 4.70 8.68 10.05
N VAL A 702 4.92 8.08 11.23
CA VAL A 702 3.86 7.44 11.99
C VAL A 702 2.73 8.42 12.33
N ASP A 703 3.06 9.64 12.80
CA ASP A 703 2.05 10.66 13.16
C ASP A 703 1.15 11.05 11.97
N ARG A 704 1.70 11.03 10.75
CA ARG A 704 0.90 11.29 9.54
C ARG A 704 -0.04 10.13 9.20
N ALA A 705 0.42 8.90 9.46
CA ALA A 705 -0.32 7.68 9.16
C ALA A 705 -1.45 7.39 10.15
N MET A 706 -1.20 7.70 11.43
CA MET A 706 -2.04 7.28 12.56
C MET A 706 -2.87 8.44 13.16
N ARG A 707 -3.11 9.50 12.39
CA ARG A 707 -3.77 10.71 12.89
C ARG A 707 -5.14 10.44 13.50
N ASP A 708 -5.87 9.49 12.95
CA ASP A 708 -7.24 9.14 13.33
C ASP A 708 -7.32 7.78 14.06
N ALA A 709 -6.16 7.18 14.43
CA ALA A 709 -6.13 5.90 15.13
C ALA A 709 -6.51 6.06 16.59
N VAL A 710 -7.43 5.20 17.05
CA VAL A 710 -7.90 5.13 18.42
C VAL A 710 -7.61 3.73 18.97
N GLY A 711 -7.19 3.66 20.23
CA GLY A 711 -6.90 2.42 20.95
C GLY A 711 -5.42 2.19 21.25
N SER A 712 -5.16 1.68 22.47
CA SER A 712 -3.79 1.55 23.04
C SER A 712 -2.89 0.59 22.26
N MET A 713 -3.45 -0.43 21.60
CA MET A 713 -2.65 -1.35 20.75
C MET A 713 -1.94 -0.62 19.60
N TRP A 714 -2.45 0.54 19.16
CA TRP A 714 -1.90 1.35 18.08
C TRP A 714 -1.06 2.51 18.57
N THR A 715 -1.50 3.18 19.67
CA THR A 715 -0.86 4.40 20.18
C THR A 715 0.30 4.11 21.13
N ALA A 716 0.20 3.08 21.97
CA ALA A 716 1.21 2.78 22.99
C ALA A 716 2.58 2.35 22.42
N PRO A 717 2.69 1.53 21.35
CA PRO A 717 3.99 1.21 20.74
C PRO A 717 4.71 2.46 20.20
N THR A 718 3.96 3.38 19.57
CA THR A 718 4.50 4.66 19.09
C THR A 718 4.93 5.57 20.24
N ALA A 719 4.12 5.65 21.30
CA ALA A 719 4.46 6.40 22.51
C ALA A 719 5.71 5.83 23.19
N THR A 720 5.83 4.50 23.26
CA THR A 720 7.02 3.82 23.78
C THR A 720 8.27 4.18 22.98
N ALA A 721 8.22 4.06 21.65
CA ALA A 721 9.34 4.42 20.79
C ALA A 721 9.74 5.91 20.94
N ARG A 722 8.77 6.81 21.11
CA ARG A 722 8.97 8.24 21.32
C ARG A 722 9.59 8.53 22.70
N ALA A 723 9.12 7.84 23.72
CA ALA A 723 9.65 7.98 25.09
C ALA A 723 11.09 7.43 25.18
N GLU A 724 11.38 6.28 24.55
CA GLU A 724 12.74 5.72 24.43
C GLU A 724 13.67 6.67 23.67
N ALA A 725 13.23 7.24 22.54
CA ALA A 725 14.01 8.20 21.78
C ALA A 725 14.36 9.44 22.61
N ALA A 726 13.39 10.01 23.35
CA ALA A 726 13.62 11.14 24.22
C ALA A 726 14.56 10.79 25.39
N PHE A 727 14.38 9.62 25.99
CA PHE A 727 15.21 9.15 27.09
C PHE A 727 16.68 8.97 26.69
N TRP A 728 16.93 8.24 25.61
CA TRP A 728 18.30 7.96 25.16
C TRP A 728 19.00 9.18 24.52
N ASP A 729 18.22 10.19 24.12
CA ASP A 729 18.76 11.51 23.71
C ASP A 729 19.05 12.43 24.93
N GLY A 730 18.94 11.92 26.17
CA GLY A 730 19.22 12.67 27.39
C GLY A 730 18.13 13.66 27.79
N ARG A 731 16.89 13.48 27.31
CA ARG A 731 15.72 14.33 27.60
C ARG A 731 14.64 13.57 28.41
N PRO A 732 14.93 13.12 29.65
CA PRO A 732 13.97 12.34 30.46
C PRO A 732 12.67 13.10 30.75
N ALA A 733 12.70 14.44 30.82
CA ALA A 733 11.49 15.25 31.01
C ALA A 733 10.54 15.13 29.82
N ALA A 734 11.06 15.11 28.58
CA ALA A 734 10.24 14.89 27.39
C ALA A 734 9.66 13.46 27.35
N ALA A 735 10.41 12.44 27.77
CA ALA A 735 9.90 11.09 27.95
C ALA A 735 8.74 11.04 28.95
N ARG A 736 8.87 11.72 30.13
CA ARG A 736 7.78 11.89 31.11
C ARG A 736 6.49 12.41 30.47
N GLU A 737 6.57 13.48 29.67
CA GLU A 737 5.41 14.11 29.02
C GLU A 737 4.70 13.13 28.09
N VAL A 738 5.44 12.39 27.28
CA VAL A 738 4.89 11.37 26.37
C VAL A 738 4.15 10.29 27.15
N VAL A 739 4.78 9.74 28.19
CA VAL A 739 4.19 8.69 29.02
C VAL A 739 2.94 9.20 29.75
N ALA A 740 2.98 10.42 30.31
CA ALA A 740 1.84 11.00 31.00
C ALA A 740 0.65 11.23 30.05
N ALA A 741 0.90 11.69 28.83
CA ALA A 741 -0.13 11.90 27.82
C ALA A 741 -0.82 10.58 27.42
N GLU A 742 -0.04 9.50 27.24
CA GLU A 742 -0.61 8.21 26.86
C GLU A 742 -1.36 7.51 28.01
N LEU A 743 -0.79 7.50 29.21
CA LEU A 743 -1.46 6.94 30.39
C LEU A 743 -2.68 7.77 30.84
N GLY A 744 -2.74 9.06 30.49
CA GLY A 744 -3.88 9.94 30.77
C GLY A 744 -5.11 9.65 29.91
N ARG A 745 -4.96 8.94 28.79
CA ARG A 745 -6.07 8.44 27.95
C ARG A 745 -6.75 7.17 28.49
N ARG A 746 -6.40 6.75 29.72
CA ARG A 746 -6.75 5.47 30.31
C ARG A 746 -8.26 5.21 30.50
N GLU A 747 -9.12 6.20 30.44
CA GLU A 747 -10.58 6.03 30.50
C GLU A 747 -11.16 5.35 29.25
N GLU A 748 -10.35 5.28 28.15
CA GLU A 748 -10.68 4.61 26.89
C GLU A 748 -9.94 3.26 26.72
N ILE A 749 -9.17 2.81 27.73
CA ILE A 749 -8.26 1.66 27.61
C ILE A 749 -8.97 0.37 28.04
N ASP A 750 -8.97 -0.59 27.10
CA ASP A 750 -9.40 -1.97 27.28
C ASP A 750 -8.45 -2.75 28.21
N ASP A 751 -8.98 -3.66 29.03
CA ASP A 751 -8.23 -4.52 29.97
C ASP A 751 -7.17 -5.42 29.26
N SER A 752 -7.26 -5.60 27.92
CA SER A 752 -6.30 -6.36 27.12
C SER A 752 -4.99 -5.62 26.78
N ALA A 753 -4.83 -4.38 27.22
CA ALA A 753 -3.73 -3.49 26.81
C ALA A 753 -2.37 -3.76 27.51
N VAL A 754 -2.25 -4.78 28.36
CA VAL A 754 -1.02 -5.04 29.15
C VAL A 754 0.22 -5.22 28.28
N THR A 755 0.11 -5.96 27.16
CA THR A 755 1.20 -6.21 26.20
C THR A 755 1.80 -4.90 25.67
N TYR A 756 0.95 -3.92 25.37
CA TYR A 756 1.35 -2.67 24.73
C TYR A 756 1.75 -1.58 25.74
N LEU A 757 1.19 -1.60 26.95
CA LEU A 757 1.45 -0.60 27.98
C LEU A 757 2.64 -0.94 28.92
N ALA A 758 2.95 -2.22 29.13
CA ALA A 758 4.05 -2.60 30.02
C ALA A 758 5.42 -2.01 29.57
N PRO A 759 5.78 -1.99 28.28
CA PRO A 759 6.99 -1.30 27.81
C PRO A 759 6.99 0.21 28.10
N LEU A 760 5.85 0.88 27.93
CA LEU A 760 5.69 2.30 28.24
C LEU A 760 5.86 2.60 29.74
N ILE A 761 5.33 1.73 30.58
CA ILE A 761 5.49 1.80 32.05
C ILE A 761 6.96 1.68 32.43
N ALA A 762 7.69 0.73 31.84
CA ALA A 762 9.11 0.54 32.13
C ALA A 762 9.96 1.75 31.71
N VAL A 763 9.72 2.34 30.53
CA VAL A 763 10.45 3.55 30.13
C VAL A 763 10.04 4.78 30.93
N GLY A 764 8.77 4.87 31.34
CA GLY A 764 8.26 5.95 32.18
C GLY A 764 8.89 5.99 33.55
N THR A 765 8.95 4.85 34.26
CA THR A 765 9.60 4.74 35.56
C THR A 765 11.11 4.97 35.47
N ARG A 766 11.75 4.53 34.37
CA ARG A 766 13.17 4.81 34.08
C ARG A 766 13.41 6.32 33.92
N ALA A 767 12.54 7.03 33.22
CA ALA A 767 12.64 8.49 33.04
C ALA A 767 12.48 9.24 34.39
N GLU A 768 11.52 8.82 35.21
CA GLU A 768 11.34 9.39 36.56
C GLU A 768 12.54 9.12 37.49
N ALA A 769 13.12 7.92 37.43
CA ALA A 769 14.30 7.59 38.20
C ALA A 769 15.54 8.43 37.81
N GLU A 770 15.68 8.75 36.52
CA GLU A 770 16.74 9.64 36.03
C GLU A 770 16.52 11.09 36.48
N LEU A 771 15.27 11.59 36.43
CA LEU A 771 14.90 12.91 36.91
C LEU A 771 15.09 13.03 38.43
N ALA A 772 14.76 11.97 39.19
CA ALA A 772 15.04 11.91 40.61
C ALA A 772 16.56 11.95 40.93
N ALA A 773 17.38 11.27 40.13
CA ALA A 773 18.83 11.31 40.27
C ALA A 773 19.39 12.69 39.96
N GLN A 774 18.90 13.37 38.91
CA GLN A 774 19.27 14.76 38.57
C GLN A 774 18.88 15.72 39.68
N ALA A 775 17.60 15.67 40.13
CA ALA A 775 17.12 16.54 41.23
C ALA A 775 17.89 16.32 42.56
N ARG A 776 18.31 15.10 42.85
CA ARG A 776 19.14 14.76 44.01
C ARG A 776 20.55 15.37 43.87
N ALA A 777 21.12 15.33 42.67
CA ALA A 777 22.45 15.89 42.38
C ALA A 777 22.45 17.43 42.44
N THR A 778 21.35 18.10 42.09
CA THR A 778 21.19 19.59 42.16
C THR A 778 20.61 20.08 43.49
N GLY A 779 20.10 19.21 44.36
CA GLY A 779 19.49 19.57 45.66
C GLY A 779 18.04 20.08 45.53
N GLU A 780 17.37 19.81 44.41
CA GLU A 780 16.00 20.26 44.12
C GLU A 780 14.95 19.36 44.78
N THR A 781 14.67 19.60 46.09
CA THR A 781 13.83 18.72 46.92
C THR A 781 12.40 18.54 46.39
N GLU A 782 11.80 19.55 45.81
CA GLU A 782 10.43 19.47 45.28
C GLU A 782 10.40 18.62 43.98
N ALA A 783 11.33 18.85 43.08
CA ALA A 783 11.47 18.05 41.85
C ALA A 783 11.76 16.56 42.15
N LEU A 784 12.62 16.31 43.17
CA LEU A 784 12.90 14.95 43.65
C LEU A 784 11.63 14.26 44.17
N ARG A 785 10.87 14.93 45.05
CA ARG A 785 9.63 14.38 45.61
C ARG A 785 8.60 14.08 44.50
N HIS A 786 8.46 15.02 43.56
CA HIS A 786 7.57 14.85 42.43
C HIS A 786 7.96 13.60 41.58
N ALA A 787 9.25 13.44 41.25
CA ALA A 787 9.71 12.31 40.43
C ALA A 787 9.49 10.95 41.15
N VAL A 788 9.78 10.89 42.47
CA VAL A 788 9.54 9.68 43.28
C VAL A 788 8.06 9.30 43.33
N CYS A 789 7.16 10.28 43.55
CA CYS A 789 5.73 10.03 43.54
C CYS A 789 5.24 9.53 42.19
N ARG A 790 5.67 10.17 41.10
CA ARG A 790 5.29 9.76 39.74
C ARG A 790 5.80 8.35 39.38
N ALA A 791 7.04 8.02 39.77
CA ALA A 791 7.56 6.67 39.57
C ALA A 791 6.71 5.59 40.27
N ALA A 792 6.26 5.89 41.52
CA ALA A 792 5.39 5.00 42.27
C ALA A 792 4.00 4.86 41.63
N GLU A 793 3.39 5.97 41.17
CA GLU A 793 2.09 5.94 40.45
C GLU A 793 2.16 5.09 39.18
N ILE A 794 3.20 5.29 38.35
CA ILE A 794 3.40 4.53 37.10
C ILE A 794 3.61 3.04 37.38
N ARG A 795 4.45 2.68 38.37
CA ARG A 795 4.65 1.32 38.85
C ARG A 795 3.34 0.66 39.28
N ASP A 796 2.54 1.36 40.10
CA ASP A 796 1.30 0.82 40.65
C ASP A 796 0.24 0.61 39.55
N ALA A 797 0.22 1.50 38.56
CA ALA A 797 -0.57 1.27 37.33
C ALA A 797 -0.14 0.00 36.58
N GLY A 798 1.16 -0.23 36.45
CA GLY A 798 1.69 -1.45 35.83
C GLY A 798 1.35 -2.72 36.60
N ARG A 799 1.44 -2.68 37.92
CA ARG A 799 1.05 -3.80 38.79
C ARG A 799 -0.43 -4.15 38.64
N ALA A 800 -1.30 -3.14 38.53
CA ALA A 800 -2.72 -3.36 38.31
C ALA A 800 -2.99 -4.04 36.96
N LEU A 801 -2.30 -3.63 35.90
CA LEU A 801 -2.43 -4.23 34.58
C LEU A 801 -1.98 -5.70 34.55
N VAL A 802 -0.82 -6.02 35.10
CA VAL A 802 -0.31 -7.42 35.16
C VAL A 802 -1.17 -8.29 36.08
N ALA A 803 -1.80 -7.72 37.12
CA ALA A 803 -2.72 -8.48 37.96
C ALA A 803 -4.02 -8.85 37.22
N ALA A 804 -4.45 -8.04 36.25
CA ALA A 804 -5.61 -8.30 35.42
C ALA A 804 -5.30 -9.32 34.30
N ASP A 805 -4.13 -9.21 33.63
CA ASP A 805 -3.66 -10.14 32.59
C ASP A 805 -2.17 -10.49 32.81
N PRO A 806 -1.85 -11.58 33.50
CA PRO A 806 -0.48 -11.96 33.83
C PRO A 806 0.24 -12.58 32.62
N GLN A 807 1.10 -11.77 31.99
CA GLN A 807 1.98 -12.20 30.91
C GLN A 807 3.44 -12.19 31.37
N PRO A 808 4.29 -13.21 31.04
CA PRO A 808 5.65 -13.32 31.55
C PRO A 808 6.54 -12.11 31.26
N GLU A 809 6.56 -11.59 30.04
CA GLU A 809 7.36 -10.41 29.67
C GLU A 809 6.82 -9.14 30.32
N ALA A 810 5.52 -8.93 30.30
CA ALA A 810 4.88 -7.78 30.95
C ALA A 810 5.17 -7.78 32.46
N ALA A 811 5.16 -8.93 33.10
CA ALA A 811 5.53 -9.07 34.52
C ALA A 811 7.00 -8.65 34.76
N LEU A 812 7.93 -9.06 33.87
CA LEU A 812 9.34 -8.65 33.94
C LEU A 812 9.53 -7.14 33.71
N LEU A 813 8.77 -6.53 32.79
CA LEU A 813 8.78 -5.09 32.54
C LEU A 813 8.25 -4.29 33.74
N VAL A 814 7.18 -4.78 34.40
CA VAL A 814 6.65 -4.16 35.64
C VAL A 814 7.58 -4.39 36.83
N GLU A 815 8.31 -5.50 36.87
CA GLU A 815 9.38 -5.68 37.86
C GLU A 815 10.54 -4.72 37.61
N LEU A 816 10.96 -4.54 36.34
CA LEU A 816 11.93 -3.49 35.99
C LEU A 816 11.43 -2.11 36.43
N ALA A 817 10.17 -1.78 36.19
CA ALA A 817 9.54 -0.56 36.65
C ALA A 817 9.54 -0.45 38.20
N THR A 818 9.39 -1.58 38.90
CA THR A 818 9.45 -1.61 40.38
C THR A 818 10.84 -1.29 40.90
N VAL A 819 11.88 -1.88 40.29
CA VAL A 819 13.28 -1.63 40.69
C VAL A 819 13.69 -0.20 40.29
N GLU A 820 13.23 0.32 39.16
CA GLU A 820 13.44 1.73 38.78
C GLU A 820 12.75 2.72 39.76
N ALA A 821 11.53 2.42 40.17
CA ALA A 821 10.86 3.25 41.18
C ALA A 821 11.61 3.22 42.53
N ALA A 822 12.15 2.06 42.93
CA ALA A 822 13.03 1.96 44.08
C ALA A 822 14.34 2.75 43.87
N ARG A 823 14.91 2.77 42.67
CA ARG A 823 16.08 3.61 42.31
C ARG A 823 15.75 5.12 42.43
N ALA A 824 14.54 5.52 41.99
CA ALA A 824 14.07 6.91 42.17
C ALA A 824 14.08 7.32 43.63
N ASP A 825 13.70 6.44 44.56
CA ASP A 825 13.67 6.67 46.01
C ASP A 825 15.00 6.34 46.72
N ALA A 826 16.05 5.97 45.97
CA ALA A 826 17.35 5.51 46.46
C ALA A 826 17.26 4.24 47.37
N ALA A 827 16.24 3.42 47.18
CA ALA A 827 15.98 2.21 47.96
C ALA A 827 16.37 0.90 47.22
N ALA A 828 16.72 0.97 45.92
CA ALA A 828 17.13 -0.18 45.12
C ALA A 828 18.49 -0.74 45.57
N SER A 829 18.64 -2.06 45.65
CA SER A 829 19.90 -2.73 45.91
C SER A 829 20.56 -3.28 44.64
N ALA A 830 21.85 -3.59 44.72
CA ALA A 830 22.56 -4.27 43.63
C ALA A 830 22.04 -5.71 43.40
N GLU A 831 21.56 -6.35 44.45
CA GLU A 831 20.97 -7.71 44.39
C GLU A 831 19.67 -7.69 43.59
N ASP A 832 18.80 -6.67 43.75
CA ASP A 832 17.57 -6.55 42.99
C ASP A 832 17.86 -6.50 41.47
N TRP A 833 18.86 -5.71 41.07
CA TRP A 833 19.27 -5.58 39.67
C TRP A 833 19.93 -6.86 39.12
N THR A 834 20.71 -7.58 39.95
CA THR A 834 21.35 -8.82 39.55
C THR A 834 20.31 -9.94 39.34
N ALA A 835 19.38 -10.07 40.27
CA ALA A 835 18.28 -11.03 40.17
C ALA A 835 17.40 -10.75 38.94
N LEU A 836 17.13 -9.46 38.68
CA LEU A 836 16.37 -9.09 37.48
C LEU A 836 17.16 -9.35 36.21
N ALA A 837 18.48 -9.14 36.16
CA ALA A 837 19.32 -9.48 35.03
C ALA A 837 19.29 -10.99 34.70
N GLU A 838 19.34 -11.85 35.70
CA GLU A 838 19.25 -13.32 35.54
C GLU A 838 17.89 -13.74 34.94
N ARG A 839 16.80 -13.12 35.37
CA ARG A 839 15.46 -13.39 34.85
C ARG A 839 15.33 -12.91 33.38
N TRP A 840 15.89 -11.76 33.03
CA TRP A 840 15.95 -11.28 31.64
C TRP A 840 16.85 -12.17 30.76
N GLU A 841 17.93 -12.70 31.31
CA GLU A 841 18.81 -13.66 30.63
C GLU A 841 18.06 -14.96 30.28
N HIS A 842 17.28 -15.47 31.25
CA HIS A 842 16.41 -16.61 31.01
C HIS A 842 15.31 -16.34 29.98
N HIS A 843 14.77 -15.12 29.95
CA HIS A 843 13.79 -14.69 28.95
C HIS A 843 14.39 -14.45 27.55
N GLY A 844 15.72 -14.27 27.46
CA GLY A 844 16.41 -14.06 26.18
C GLY A 844 16.51 -12.60 25.74
N ALA A 845 16.23 -11.61 26.59
CA ALA A 845 16.21 -10.19 26.27
C ALA A 845 17.58 -9.52 26.55
N ALA A 846 18.49 -9.64 25.61
CA ALA A 846 19.90 -9.24 25.76
C ALA A 846 20.12 -7.77 26.16
N PHE A 847 19.34 -6.84 25.63
CA PHE A 847 19.46 -5.41 25.96
C PHE A 847 19.17 -5.14 27.44
N GLN A 848 18.08 -5.71 27.97
CA GLN A 848 17.67 -5.58 29.36
C GLN A 848 18.72 -6.19 30.31
N VAL A 849 19.33 -7.32 29.94
CA VAL A 849 20.44 -7.91 30.69
C VAL A 849 21.60 -6.94 30.85
N ALA A 850 22.04 -6.33 29.71
CA ALA A 850 23.14 -5.35 29.75
C ALA A 850 22.79 -4.12 30.58
N TYR A 851 21.55 -3.64 30.48
CA TYR A 851 21.05 -2.51 31.25
C TYR A 851 21.02 -2.80 32.76
N CYS A 852 20.46 -3.93 33.18
CA CYS A 852 20.40 -4.32 34.58
C CYS A 852 21.79 -4.50 35.19
N ARG A 853 22.73 -5.13 34.45
CA ARG A 853 24.14 -5.27 34.88
C ARG A 853 24.84 -3.93 35.06
N LEU A 854 24.56 -2.92 34.20
CA LEU A 854 25.06 -1.56 34.37
C LEU A 854 24.56 -0.97 35.70
N ARG A 855 23.24 -1.07 35.98
CA ARG A 855 22.63 -0.50 37.18
C ARG A 855 23.12 -1.21 38.46
N ALA A 856 23.28 -2.54 38.43
CA ALA A 856 23.90 -3.28 39.53
C ALA A 856 25.34 -2.78 39.81
N ALA A 857 26.16 -2.65 38.79
CA ALA A 857 27.53 -2.17 38.91
C ALA A 857 27.60 -0.73 39.50
N GLU A 858 26.71 0.16 39.09
CA GLU A 858 26.61 1.52 39.65
C GLU A 858 26.39 1.51 41.18
N LEU A 859 25.47 0.67 41.67
CA LEU A 859 25.15 0.59 43.08
C LEU A 859 26.25 -0.06 43.90
N VAL A 860 26.91 -1.14 43.41
CA VAL A 860 28.06 -1.73 44.05
C VAL A 860 29.19 -0.73 44.20
N LEU A 861 29.45 0.09 43.19
CA LEU A 861 30.46 1.15 43.22
C LEU A 861 30.14 2.29 44.20
N ALA A 862 28.85 2.64 44.31
CA ALA A 862 28.37 3.70 45.20
C ALA A 862 28.32 3.27 46.68
N GLY A 863 27.90 2.01 46.94
CA GLY A 863 27.63 1.50 48.28
C GLY A 863 28.82 0.84 48.99
N GLY A 864 30.01 0.75 48.41
CA GLY A 864 31.18 0.12 49.00
C GLY A 864 31.12 -1.41 49.06
N GLY A 865 30.27 -2.06 48.28
CA GLY A 865 30.16 -3.53 48.20
C GLY A 865 31.40 -4.20 47.58
N PRO A 866 31.42 -5.55 47.47
CA PRO A 866 32.58 -6.29 46.97
C PRO A 866 32.85 -5.96 45.51
N ARG A 867 33.89 -5.16 45.27
CA ARG A 867 34.24 -4.61 43.93
C ARG A 867 34.75 -5.66 42.95
N GLY A 868 34.97 -6.92 43.40
CA GLY A 868 35.58 -7.97 42.60
C GLY A 868 34.76 -8.41 41.37
N GLU A 869 33.45 -8.36 41.44
CA GLU A 869 32.52 -8.75 40.34
C GLU A 869 32.21 -7.64 39.33
N VAL A 870 32.42 -6.37 39.71
CA VAL A 870 32.07 -5.22 38.87
C VAL A 870 32.79 -5.24 37.52
N PRO A 871 34.08 -5.59 37.40
CA PRO A 871 34.75 -5.69 36.08
C PRO A 871 34.08 -6.69 35.16
N VAL A 872 33.68 -7.86 35.67
CA VAL A 872 33.01 -8.92 34.90
C VAL A 872 31.64 -8.47 34.45
N MET A 873 30.85 -7.84 35.36
CA MET A 873 29.52 -7.30 35.01
C MET A 873 29.60 -6.25 33.91
N LEU A 874 30.53 -5.29 34.02
CA LEU A 874 30.69 -4.21 33.04
C LEU A 874 31.24 -4.72 31.71
N ALA A 875 32.19 -5.65 31.72
CA ALA A 875 32.73 -6.26 30.50
C ALA A 875 31.66 -7.05 29.75
N ALA A 876 30.87 -7.86 30.47
CA ALA A 876 29.75 -8.60 29.89
C ALA A 876 28.67 -7.67 29.30
N ALA A 877 28.26 -6.63 30.05
CA ALA A 877 27.30 -5.63 29.59
C ALA A 877 27.84 -4.86 28.37
N HIS A 878 29.14 -4.49 28.36
CA HIS A 878 29.77 -3.77 27.23
C HIS A 878 29.81 -4.62 25.98
N THR A 879 30.13 -5.92 26.12
CA THR A 879 30.13 -6.88 25.00
C THR A 879 28.74 -7.04 24.38
N ILE A 880 27.71 -7.19 25.21
CA ILE A 880 26.30 -7.27 24.75
C ILE A 880 25.91 -5.99 24.04
N ALA A 881 26.13 -4.82 24.64
CA ALA A 881 25.79 -3.53 24.05
C ALA A 881 26.55 -3.26 22.72
N GLY A 882 27.80 -3.70 22.64
CA GLY A 882 28.62 -3.64 21.42
C GLY A 882 28.07 -4.52 20.30
N ARG A 883 27.71 -5.77 20.60
CA ARG A 883 27.13 -6.72 19.65
C ARG A 883 25.78 -6.24 19.11
N LEU A 884 24.95 -5.61 19.93
CA LEU A 884 23.67 -5.02 19.54
C LEU A 884 23.84 -3.69 18.77
N GLY A 885 24.97 -3.01 18.90
CA GLY A 885 25.13 -1.64 18.42
C GLY A 885 24.39 -0.62 19.30
N ALA A 886 24.09 -0.95 20.57
CA ALA A 886 23.39 -0.10 21.53
C ALA A 886 24.32 1.00 22.05
N GLU A 887 24.64 1.97 21.22
CA GLU A 887 25.70 2.95 21.48
C GLU A 887 25.45 3.83 22.71
N PRO A 888 24.21 4.32 23.03
CA PRO A 888 23.97 5.06 24.27
C PRO A 888 24.27 4.24 25.51
N LEU A 889 23.82 2.98 25.54
CA LEU A 889 24.08 2.04 26.64
C LEU A 889 25.58 1.73 26.74
N ARG A 890 26.24 1.45 25.62
CA ARG A 890 27.68 1.20 25.57
C ARG A 890 28.52 2.35 26.11
N ARG A 891 28.12 3.60 25.77
CA ARG A 891 28.75 4.83 26.31
C ARG A 891 28.54 4.94 27.82
N ALA A 892 27.32 4.72 28.31
CA ALA A 892 27.05 4.77 29.74
C ALA A 892 27.91 3.76 30.53
N ILE A 893 28.04 2.52 30.00
CA ILE A 893 28.90 1.49 30.58
C ILE A 893 30.37 1.91 30.54
N ALA A 894 30.87 2.43 29.43
CA ALA A 894 32.25 2.88 29.28
C ALA A 894 32.56 4.08 30.18
N ASP A 895 31.62 5.01 30.35
CA ASP A 895 31.74 6.16 31.24
C ASP A 895 31.81 5.74 32.70
N LEU A 896 31.02 4.75 33.11
CA LEU A 896 31.07 4.21 34.46
C LEU A 896 32.41 3.49 34.72
N ALA A 897 32.83 2.64 33.80
CA ALA A 897 34.12 1.91 33.88
C ALA A 897 35.30 2.87 33.98
N ARG A 898 35.32 3.94 33.17
CA ARG A 898 36.35 4.98 33.16
C ARG A 898 36.39 5.73 34.48
N ARG A 899 35.26 6.14 35.03
CA ARG A 899 35.16 6.79 36.34
C ARG A 899 35.63 5.86 37.47
N ALA A 900 35.32 4.58 37.38
CA ALA A 900 35.75 3.55 38.31
C ALA A 900 37.18 3.06 38.11
N ARG A 901 37.86 3.47 37.02
CA ARG A 901 39.21 3.01 36.60
C ARG A 901 39.25 1.48 36.33
N ILE A 902 38.20 0.93 35.76
CA ILE A 902 38.08 -0.47 35.41
C ILE A 902 38.37 -0.62 33.88
N PRO A 903 39.33 -1.45 33.46
CA PRO A 903 39.52 -1.74 32.07
C PRO A 903 38.36 -2.62 31.53
N LEU A 904 37.88 -2.30 30.33
CA LEU A 904 36.81 -3.06 29.65
C LEU A 904 37.33 -4.07 28.63
N GLU A 905 38.66 -4.38 28.64
CA GLU A 905 39.20 -5.42 27.78
C GLU A 905 38.65 -6.78 28.20
N ALA A 906 38.04 -7.51 27.23
CA ALA A 906 37.58 -8.86 27.44
C ALA A 906 38.79 -9.78 27.87
N PRO A 907 38.63 -10.68 28.84
CA PRO A 907 39.61 -11.73 29.04
C PRO A 907 39.67 -12.59 27.78
N ALA A 908 40.84 -12.66 27.20
CA ALA A 908 41.17 -13.64 26.17
C ALA A 908 41.28 -15.01 26.82
N ASP A 909 40.12 -15.68 27.05
CA ASP A 909 40.08 -17.13 27.37
C ASP A 909 38.64 -17.59 27.59
N ALA A 910 37.96 -17.89 26.49
CA ALA A 910 36.82 -18.81 26.41
C ALA A 910 36.50 -19.14 24.93
N ALA A 911 37.49 -19.62 24.23
CA ALA A 911 37.27 -20.28 22.93
C ALA A 911 38.06 -21.54 22.91
N ASP A 912 37.50 -22.63 23.46
CA ASP A 912 37.81 -23.99 23.07
C ASP A 912 36.71 -24.94 23.55
N THR A 913 35.74 -25.18 22.72
CA THR A 913 35.11 -26.47 22.56
C THR A 913 34.91 -26.73 21.08
N PRO A 914 35.43 -27.82 20.52
CA PRO A 914 35.37 -28.07 19.10
C PRO A 914 33.99 -28.57 18.69
N ASN A 915 33.42 -27.98 17.68
CA ASN A 915 32.33 -28.57 16.92
C ASN A 915 32.89 -29.10 15.60
N ASP A 916 33.00 -30.40 15.53
CA ASP A 916 33.36 -31.15 14.32
C ASP A 916 32.21 -31.06 13.30
N GLY A 917 32.52 -30.69 12.07
CA GLY A 917 31.59 -30.94 11.00
C GLY A 917 31.76 -30.11 9.73
N ALA A 918 32.80 -30.45 8.94
CA ALA A 918 32.82 -30.41 7.45
C ALA A 918 32.60 -29.13 6.67
N GLY A 919 33.60 -28.71 5.93
CA GLY A 919 33.45 -28.17 4.58
C GLY A 919 34.23 -26.94 4.19
N ALA A 920 35.54 -27.08 3.97
CA ALA A 920 36.36 -26.50 2.89
C ALA A 920 36.28 -25.00 2.49
N ASN A 921 37.45 -24.38 2.57
CA ASN A 921 38.07 -23.34 1.74
C ASN A 921 37.75 -21.86 2.06
N GLY A 922 38.79 -21.20 2.59
CA GLY A 922 39.00 -19.76 2.62
C GLY A 922 40.24 -19.38 3.41
N ALA A 923 41.32 -19.21 2.71
CA ALA A 923 42.66 -18.94 3.24
C ALA A 923 42.71 -17.80 4.26
N GLY A 924 43.53 -17.94 5.31
CA GLY A 924 43.82 -16.94 6.31
C GLY A 924 44.38 -15.65 5.68
N ALA A 925 43.70 -14.54 5.90
CA ALA A 925 44.20 -13.22 5.64
C ALA A 925 45.13 -12.82 6.81
N GLU A 926 46.40 -12.67 6.58
CA GLU A 926 47.30 -11.97 7.52
C GLU A 926 46.77 -10.56 7.82
N PRO A 927 46.97 -10.03 9.04
CA PRO A 927 46.54 -8.66 9.36
C PRO A 927 47.19 -7.67 8.37
N SER A 928 46.36 -6.77 7.84
CA SER A 928 46.82 -5.79 6.85
C SER A 928 48.00 -4.94 7.38
N ALA A 929 48.82 -4.43 6.49
CA ALA A 929 49.92 -3.55 6.88
C ALA A 929 49.46 -2.32 7.68
N ALA A 930 48.21 -1.86 7.44
CA ALA A 930 47.56 -0.76 8.15
C ALA A 930 47.23 -1.13 9.61
N ASP A 931 46.77 -2.37 9.85
CA ASP A 931 46.43 -2.86 11.19
C ASP A 931 47.70 -3.03 12.07
N ARG A 932 48.80 -3.44 11.46
CA ARG A 932 50.12 -3.57 12.15
C ARG A 932 50.70 -2.24 12.64
N VAL A 933 50.32 -1.12 12.03
CA VAL A 933 50.79 0.25 12.40
C VAL A 933 49.67 0.99 13.19
N GLY A 934 48.51 0.38 13.40
CA GLY A 934 47.38 0.92 14.16
C GLY A 934 46.70 2.13 13.51
N LEU A 935 46.75 2.24 12.17
CA LEU A 935 46.04 3.29 11.43
C LEU A 935 44.57 2.91 11.25
N THR A 936 43.70 3.82 11.59
CA THR A 936 42.25 3.63 11.30
C THR A 936 41.97 3.83 9.80
N ALA A 937 40.85 3.27 9.29
CA ALA A 937 40.46 3.44 7.89
C ALA A 937 40.44 4.92 7.47
N ARG A 938 39.98 5.80 8.35
CA ARG A 938 39.90 7.25 8.10
C ARG A 938 41.28 7.92 8.07
N GLU A 939 42.20 7.49 8.91
CA GLU A 939 43.60 7.96 8.89
C GLU A 939 44.30 7.46 7.64
N LEU A 940 43.99 6.28 7.15
CA LEU A 940 44.55 5.76 5.91
C LEU A 940 44.07 6.56 4.68
N ASP A 941 42.80 7.00 4.65
CA ASP A 941 42.28 7.88 3.60
C ASP A 941 42.94 9.24 3.59
N VAL A 942 43.14 9.83 4.79
CA VAL A 942 43.90 11.09 4.94
C VAL A 942 45.35 10.90 4.51
N LEU A 943 45.99 9.79 4.86
CA LEU A 943 47.37 9.46 4.50
C LEU A 943 47.54 9.31 2.98
N ARG A 944 46.60 8.68 2.28
CA ARG A 944 46.60 8.53 0.82
C ARG A 944 46.56 9.89 0.11
N LEU A 945 45.63 10.76 0.52
CA LEU A 945 45.50 12.10 -0.04
C LEU A 945 46.72 12.98 0.31
N MET A 946 47.26 12.83 1.52
CA MET A 946 48.46 13.53 1.97
C MET A 946 49.68 13.10 1.18
N ALA A 947 49.86 11.83 0.87
CA ALA A 947 50.95 11.30 0.04
C ALA A 947 50.83 11.77 -1.41
N GLY A 948 49.63 11.98 -1.92
CA GLY A 948 49.35 12.60 -3.22
C GLY A 948 49.60 14.12 -3.27
N GLY A 949 50.07 14.74 -2.18
CA GLY A 949 50.47 16.15 -2.14
C GLY A 949 49.31 17.12 -1.78
N ALA A 950 48.10 16.61 -1.49
CA ALA A 950 46.94 17.46 -1.17
C ALA A 950 47.12 18.26 0.12
N THR A 951 46.72 19.52 0.14
CA THR A 951 46.72 20.41 1.31
C THR A 951 45.60 20.02 2.29
N ASN A 952 45.72 20.42 3.57
CA ASN A 952 44.68 20.14 4.55
C ASN A 952 43.30 20.68 4.13
N ARG A 953 43.23 21.73 3.33
CA ARG A 953 41.98 22.29 2.80
C ARG A 953 41.40 21.44 1.68
N GLU A 954 42.23 20.89 0.80
CA GLU A 954 41.84 19.96 -0.26
C GLU A 954 41.42 18.60 0.30
N ILE A 955 42.17 18.07 1.29
CA ILE A 955 41.79 16.86 2.02
C ILE A 955 40.46 17.03 2.72
N ALA A 956 40.24 18.19 3.35
CA ALA A 956 38.99 18.52 4.02
C ALA A 956 37.79 18.53 3.05
N ALA A 957 37.98 19.14 1.88
CA ALA A 957 36.99 19.17 0.81
C ALA A 957 36.69 17.78 0.24
N HIS A 958 37.74 16.98 0.01
CA HIS A 958 37.60 15.62 -0.56
C HIS A 958 36.91 14.64 0.40
N LEU A 959 37.16 14.79 1.71
CA LEU A 959 36.65 13.90 2.73
C LEU A 959 35.42 14.46 3.48
N TYR A 960 34.87 15.60 3.05
CA TYR A 960 33.70 16.27 3.65
C TYR A 960 33.83 16.51 5.17
N ILE A 961 35.03 16.96 5.62
CA ILE A 961 35.34 17.29 7.03
C ILE A 961 35.94 18.68 7.17
N SER A 962 36.07 19.18 8.41
CA SER A 962 36.69 20.50 8.60
C SER A 962 38.24 20.44 8.43
N PRO A 963 38.89 21.51 7.94
CA PRO A 963 40.35 21.58 7.88
C PRO A 963 41.01 21.37 9.26
N LYS A 964 40.36 21.73 10.33
CA LYS A 964 40.82 21.53 11.72
C LYS A 964 40.82 20.04 12.08
N THR A 965 39.79 19.28 11.62
CA THR A 965 39.70 17.83 11.80
C THR A 965 40.84 17.12 11.02
N VAL A 966 41.13 17.56 9.80
CA VAL A 966 42.28 17.04 9.02
C VAL A 966 43.58 17.25 9.77
N THR A 967 43.81 18.42 10.38
CA THR A 967 45.00 18.70 11.16
C THR A 967 45.16 17.70 12.32
N VAL A 968 44.07 17.33 12.99
CA VAL A 968 44.13 16.34 14.07
C VAL A 968 44.48 14.94 13.51
N HIS A 969 43.91 14.54 12.37
CA HIS A 969 44.26 13.27 11.75
C HIS A 969 45.72 13.26 11.28
N VAL A 970 46.21 14.31 10.66
CA VAL A 970 47.61 14.42 10.23
C VAL A 970 48.54 14.28 11.43
N THR A 971 48.27 14.95 12.53
CA THR A 971 49.08 14.85 13.78
C THR A 971 49.13 13.42 14.29
N ARG A 972 47.98 12.72 14.31
CA ARG A 972 47.92 11.32 14.75
C ARG A 972 48.63 10.36 13.78
N ILE A 973 48.52 10.57 12.48
CA ILE A 973 49.25 9.80 11.45
C ILE A 973 50.77 9.95 11.63
N LEU A 974 51.24 11.19 11.81
CA LEU A 974 52.67 11.45 12.04
C LEU A 974 53.16 10.71 13.30
N ALA A 975 52.39 10.75 14.39
CA ALA A 975 52.75 10.05 15.62
C ALA A 975 52.73 8.51 15.47
N LYS A 976 51.81 7.94 14.74
CA LYS A 976 51.67 6.50 14.53
C LYS A 976 52.73 5.94 13.55
N LEU A 977 53.19 6.77 12.61
CA LEU A 977 54.24 6.42 11.66
C LEU A 977 55.64 6.82 12.12
N ASP A 978 55.78 7.40 13.32
CA ASP A 978 56.99 7.95 13.88
C ASP A 978 57.70 8.90 12.88
N ALA A 979 56.92 9.77 12.23
CA ALA A 979 57.39 10.70 11.21
C ALA A 979 57.28 12.15 11.73
N ARG A 980 58.26 12.97 11.42
CA ARG A 980 58.32 14.38 11.85
C ARG A 980 57.66 15.33 10.83
N THR A 981 57.55 14.86 9.57
CA THR A 981 56.99 15.66 8.48
C THR A 981 56.03 14.81 7.64
N ARG A 982 55.09 15.50 6.94
CA ARG A 982 54.16 14.82 6.01
C ARG A 982 54.86 14.08 4.86
N VAL A 983 56.01 14.58 4.41
CA VAL A 983 56.83 13.95 3.35
C VAL A 983 57.46 12.66 3.90
N GLU A 984 57.91 12.70 5.11
CA GLU A 984 58.48 11.54 5.80
C GLU A 984 57.44 10.47 6.05
N ALA A 985 56.20 10.88 6.49
CA ALA A 985 55.11 9.95 6.65
C ALA A 985 54.69 9.29 5.33
N ALA A 986 54.66 10.01 4.22
CA ALA A 986 54.40 9.44 2.91
C ALA A 986 55.46 8.41 2.51
N GLY A 987 56.75 8.71 2.77
CA GLY A 987 57.87 7.79 2.51
C GLY A 987 57.83 6.53 3.40
N VAL A 988 57.44 6.66 4.69
CA VAL A 988 57.24 5.52 5.59
C VAL A 988 56.04 4.67 5.12
N ALA A 989 54.94 5.31 4.74
CA ALA A 989 53.72 4.63 4.23
C ALA A 989 54.02 3.83 2.94
N GLN A 990 54.86 4.35 2.07
CA GLN A 990 55.25 3.68 0.83
C GLN A 990 56.12 2.43 1.12
N ARG A 991 57.10 2.55 2.05
CA ARG A 991 57.91 1.40 2.46
C ARG A 991 57.15 0.29 3.16
N LEU A 992 56.07 0.65 3.88
CA LEU A 992 55.21 -0.30 4.58
C LEU A 992 54.12 -0.89 3.68
N GLY A 993 54.03 -0.53 2.41
CA GLY A 993 53.02 -1.01 1.46
C GLY A 993 51.59 -0.51 1.76
N LEU A 994 51.46 0.65 2.44
CA LEU A 994 50.17 1.26 2.80
C LEU A 994 49.56 2.09 1.67
N LEU A 995 50.35 2.38 0.63
CA LEU A 995 49.98 3.15 -0.56
C LEU A 995 50.05 2.23 -1.79
N PRO A 996 49.09 2.33 -2.73
CA PRO A 996 49.18 1.57 -3.97
C PRO A 996 50.39 2.02 -4.76
N THR A 997 51.15 1.06 -5.29
CA THR A 997 52.20 1.31 -6.29
C THR A 997 51.51 1.77 -7.57
N GLU A 998 51.88 2.96 -8.08
CA GLU A 998 51.34 3.46 -9.36
C GLU A 998 51.61 2.43 -10.48
N PRO A 999 50.62 2.12 -11.32
CA PRO A 999 50.93 1.54 -12.61
C PRO A 999 51.49 2.64 -13.53
N ASP A 1000 52.50 2.30 -14.29
CA ASP A 1000 53.19 3.12 -15.29
C ASP A 1000 52.18 3.94 -16.11
N ARG A 1001 52.41 5.26 -16.18
CA ARG A 1001 51.76 6.11 -17.20
C ARG A 1001 52.33 5.79 -18.56
N PRO A 1002 51.45 5.64 -19.62
CA PRO A 1002 51.91 5.74 -21.00
C PRO A 1002 52.18 7.19 -21.40
#